data_f7027f6916ac3e2a7b1bb06e6df83135
#
_entry.id   f7027f6916ac3e2a7b1bb06e6df83135
#
_cell.length_a   1.000
_cell.length_b   1.000
_cell.length_c   1.000
_cell.angle_alpha   90.00
_cell.angle_beta   90.00
_cell.angle_gamma   90.00
#
_symmetry.space_group_name_H-M   'P 1'
#
loop_
_entity.id
_entity.type
_entity.pdbx_description
1 polymer ?
#
loop_
_entity_poly.entity_id
_entity_poly.type
_entity_poly.pdbx_seq_one_letter_code
_entity_poly.pdbx_strand_id
1 'polypeptide(L)'
;MSRTYSLDRYRNIGIMAHIDAGKTTTTERVLYYTGRSYKIGEVHDGNATMDWMEQEQERGITITSAATTCHWNEHQINIIDTPGHVDFTIEVERALRVLDGAVAVFDSVAGVEPQSETVWRQADKYSVPRVCFVNKMDRIGADFYRCVSMIVDRLGAVPLVTQLPIGSEADFVGIVDLISMRAIRWLDESLGAKFEVVDIPEELSDKAAEYRSNLVELAVEQNEEALEAYLEGEEPSPETLKSCIRQGTIDGAFVPVLCGSAFKNKGVQPLLDSVVDYLPSPLDVESVNGVLPNTEEETVRKSDDSEPFSGLAFKIMNDPFVGSLTFLRVYSGVLQSGSTVTNTVKDKKERIGRMLLMHANSREDIKEARAGDIVALAGLKDTTTGDTLCDPQAPVILERMEFPDPVIEGAVEPKTKTDQEKMGTALARLAAEDPSFRVTSDYESGQTVIKGMGELHLEILVDRRKREFKGDANVGAPQVAYRETITQTAEIDYTHKKQTGGSGQFARIKLIFEPLPAGSGFEFENKVVGGSVPKAYIPGVEKGLDTSKEKGVVAGFPLIDFKVTLVDGASHDVDSSVMAFEIASRAAFREGVPKANPRLLEPIMRVEVVTPEEYMGDIIGDLNSRRGNVSGMDQRGNARVISAMVPLANMFGYVNTLRSMSQGRAQYTMHFDHYEQVPQAVAEEVTAKLA
;
A
#
# COMPACT_ATOMS: atom_id res chain seq x y z
N MET A 1 -26.30 3.85 21.97
CA MET A 1 -25.54 3.62 23.23
C MET A 1 -24.44 4.68 23.29
N SER A 2 -24.00 5.07 24.49
CA SER A 2 -22.83 5.96 24.61
C SER A 2 -21.57 5.19 24.18
N ARG A 3 -20.54 5.89 23.65
CA ARG A 3 -19.21 5.32 23.43
C ARG A 3 -18.64 4.73 24.71
N THR A 4 -17.88 3.66 24.61
CA THR A 4 -17.13 3.11 25.75
C THR A 4 -16.01 4.07 26.18
N TYR A 5 -15.32 4.66 25.21
CA TYR A 5 -14.31 5.68 25.40
C TYR A 5 -14.62 6.92 24.54
N SER A 6 -14.22 8.09 24.98
CA SER A 6 -14.28 9.31 24.18
C SER A 6 -13.31 9.24 22.99
N LEU A 7 -13.55 10.00 21.94
CA LEU A 7 -12.80 9.88 20.68
C LEU A 7 -11.31 10.27 20.82
N ASP A 8 -10.98 11.13 21.77
CA ASP A 8 -9.60 11.48 22.14
C ASP A 8 -8.79 10.29 22.69
N ARG A 9 -9.49 9.24 23.19
CA ARG A 9 -8.91 8.00 23.68
C ARG A 9 -8.86 6.88 22.66
N TYR A 10 -9.03 7.18 21.38
CA TYR A 10 -8.83 6.24 20.28
C TYR A 10 -7.42 6.38 19.70
N ARG A 11 -6.84 5.25 19.30
CA ARG A 11 -5.58 5.20 18.56
C ARG A 11 -5.75 4.21 17.42
N ASN A 12 -5.71 4.71 16.18
CA ASN A 12 -5.74 3.89 14.98
C ASN A 12 -4.34 3.83 14.43
N ILE A 13 -3.65 2.73 14.68
CA ILE A 13 -2.22 2.62 14.42
C ILE A 13 -1.90 1.47 13.48
N GLY A 14 -0.83 1.65 12.69
CA GLY A 14 -0.18 0.59 11.95
C GLY A 14 1.14 0.18 12.58
N ILE A 15 1.48 -1.10 12.45
CA ILE A 15 2.83 -1.58 12.76
C ILE A 15 3.54 -1.85 11.45
N MET A 16 4.58 -1.08 11.18
CA MET A 16 5.36 -1.13 9.95
C MET A 16 6.81 -1.52 10.24
N ALA A 17 7.38 -2.36 9.40
CA ALA A 17 8.75 -2.84 9.55
C ALA A 17 9.24 -3.48 8.25
N HIS A 18 10.54 -3.62 8.10
CA HIS A 18 11.10 -4.53 7.10
C HIS A 18 10.91 -5.99 7.51
N ILE A 19 11.16 -6.90 6.57
CA ILE A 19 11.12 -8.35 6.82
C ILE A 19 12.09 -8.70 7.95
N ASP A 20 11.68 -9.59 8.83
CA ASP A 20 12.44 -10.06 9.98
C ASP A 20 12.78 -9.02 11.07
N ALA A 21 12.33 -7.77 11.01
CA ALA A 21 12.53 -6.82 12.12
C ALA A 21 11.80 -7.20 13.42
N GLY A 22 10.91 -8.19 13.36
CA GLY A 22 10.12 -8.65 14.49
C GLY A 22 8.76 -7.96 14.61
N LYS A 23 8.19 -7.53 13.48
CA LYS A 23 6.86 -6.91 13.42
C LYS A 23 5.79 -7.80 14.05
N THR A 24 5.59 -9.00 13.53
CA THR A 24 4.57 -9.95 14.03
C THR A 24 4.81 -10.29 15.49
N THR A 25 6.07 -10.52 15.90
CA THR A 25 6.41 -10.75 17.30
C THR A 25 6.02 -9.57 18.19
N THR A 26 6.25 -8.34 17.75
CA THR A 26 5.86 -7.14 18.51
C THR A 26 4.33 -7.05 18.62
N THR A 27 3.61 -7.28 17.53
CA THR A 27 2.13 -7.27 17.52
C THR A 27 1.57 -8.35 18.46
N GLU A 28 2.09 -9.57 18.43
CA GLU A 28 1.68 -10.66 19.31
C GLU A 28 1.90 -10.32 20.82
N ARG A 29 2.99 -9.65 21.15
CA ARG A 29 3.25 -9.17 22.51
C ARG A 29 2.29 -8.07 22.95
N VAL A 30 1.97 -7.15 22.03
CA VAL A 30 0.94 -6.11 22.27
C VAL A 30 -0.41 -6.78 22.58
N LEU A 31 -0.82 -7.76 21.79
CA LEU A 31 -2.07 -8.50 22.00
C LEU A 31 -2.06 -9.29 23.33
N TYR A 32 -0.95 -9.86 23.69
CA TYR A 32 -0.80 -10.58 24.96
C TYR A 32 -0.94 -9.64 26.16
N TYR A 33 -0.21 -8.52 26.21
CA TYR A 33 -0.26 -7.59 27.34
C TYR A 33 -1.59 -6.83 27.45
N THR A 34 -2.30 -6.67 26.35
CA THR A 34 -3.65 -6.07 26.35
C THR A 34 -4.75 -7.08 26.69
N GLY A 35 -4.40 -8.34 27.02
CA GLY A 35 -5.32 -9.39 27.42
C GLY A 35 -6.19 -9.96 26.29
N ARG A 36 -5.82 -9.72 25.03
CA ARG A 36 -6.54 -10.23 23.85
C ARG A 36 -6.07 -11.62 23.42
N SER A 37 -4.87 -12.02 23.78
CA SER A 37 -4.37 -13.38 23.61
C SER A 37 -4.03 -14.00 24.97
N TYR A 38 -4.44 -15.26 25.16
CA TYR A 38 -4.12 -16.02 26.38
C TYR A 38 -2.75 -16.73 26.28
N LYS A 39 -2.22 -16.84 25.08
CA LYS A 39 -0.91 -17.43 24.81
C LYS A 39 -0.10 -16.46 23.98
N ILE A 40 1.20 -16.48 24.19
CA ILE A 40 2.15 -15.78 23.35
C ILE A 40 2.27 -16.56 22.06
N GLY A 41 1.87 -15.98 20.92
CA GLY A 41 2.07 -16.52 19.59
C GLY A 41 3.53 -16.35 19.18
N GLU A 42 4.11 -17.39 18.55
CA GLU A 42 5.46 -17.36 18.00
C GLU A 42 5.44 -17.62 16.50
N VAL A 43 6.13 -16.77 15.74
CA VAL A 43 6.18 -16.87 14.26
C VAL A 43 6.84 -18.20 13.84
N HIS A 44 7.92 -18.60 14.51
CA HIS A 44 8.63 -19.84 14.20
C HIS A 44 7.82 -21.10 14.47
N ASP A 45 6.84 -21.04 15.37
CA ASP A 45 5.97 -22.16 15.69
C ASP A 45 4.69 -22.18 14.81
N GLY A 46 4.52 -21.17 13.93
CA GLY A 46 3.36 -21.03 13.05
C GLY A 46 2.04 -20.79 13.79
N ASN A 47 2.08 -20.26 15.00
CA ASN A 47 0.90 -20.06 15.85
C ASN A 47 0.62 -18.58 16.18
N ALA A 48 1.22 -17.65 15.41
CA ALA A 48 0.95 -16.23 15.51
C ALA A 48 -0.50 -15.91 15.12
N THR A 49 -1.16 -15.10 15.91
CA THR A 49 -2.60 -14.79 15.79
C THR A 49 -2.88 -13.89 14.57
N MET A 50 -1.95 -12.99 14.24
CA MET A 50 -2.12 -12.03 13.14
C MET A 50 -1.75 -12.62 11.78
N ASP A 51 -0.90 -13.64 11.73
CA ASP A 51 -0.56 -14.38 10.52
C ASP A 51 -1.59 -15.53 10.33
N TRP A 52 -2.78 -15.20 9.86
CA TRP A 52 -3.91 -16.13 9.78
C TRP A 52 -3.88 -17.04 8.54
N MET A 53 -3.10 -16.67 7.52
CA MET A 53 -2.95 -17.47 6.31
C MET A 53 -1.87 -18.55 6.49
N GLU A 54 -2.13 -19.75 6.02
CA GLU A 54 -1.13 -20.84 6.01
C GLU A 54 0.18 -20.42 5.34
N GLN A 55 0.10 -19.64 4.28
CA GLN A 55 1.26 -19.11 3.55
C GLN A 55 2.09 -18.10 4.37
N GLU A 56 1.45 -17.29 5.19
CA GLU A 56 2.13 -16.37 6.13
C GLU A 56 2.89 -17.18 7.17
N GLN A 57 2.25 -18.20 7.73
CA GLN A 57 2.84 -19.09 8.73
C GLN A 57 4.00 -19.93 8.17
N GLU A 58 3.85 -20.48 6.97
CA GLU A 58 4.88 -21.28 6.29
C GLU A 58 6.10 -20.44 5.90
N ARG A 59 5.90 -19.20 5.47
CA ARG A 59 6.96 -18.31 4.97
C ARG A 59 7.53 -17.37 6.03
N GLY A 60 6.83 -17.22 7.16
CA GLY A 60 7.20 -16.30 8.24
C GLY A 60 7.11 -14.82 7.84
N ILE A 61 6.28 -14.46 6.85
CA ILE A 61 6.07 -13.10 6.36
C ILE A 61 4.60 -12.72 6.40
N THR A 62 4.30 -11.49 6.74
CA THR A 62 2.93 -10.94 6.60
C THR A 62 2.66 -10.62 5.14
N ILE A 63 1.61 -11.19 4.59
CA ILE A 63 1.18 -11.02 3.19
C ILE A 63 0.01 -10.05 3.12
N THR A 64 -0.98 -10.22 4.01
CA THR A 64 -2.16 -9.38 4.07
C THR A 64 -2.24 -8.63 5.38
N SER A 65 -2.70 -7.38 5.35
CA SER A 65 -2.93 -6.62 6.57
C SER A 65 -4.08 -7.26 7.39
N ALA A 66 -3.86 -7.43 8.69
CA ALA A 66 -4.88 -7.85 9.63
C ALA A 66 -5.26 -6.69 10.55
N ALA A 67 -6.53 -6.55 10.88
CA ALA A 67 -7.02 -5.53 11.78
C ALA A 67 -7.52 -6.15 13.08
N THR A 68 -7.14 -5.58 14.22
CA THR A 68 -7.59 -6.02 15.53
C THR A 68 -7.76 -4.84 16.47
N THR A 69 -8.63 -5.01 17.46
CA THR A 69 -8.90 -4.01 18.50
C THR A 69 -8.44 -4.51 19.86
N CYS A 70 -7.70 -3.69 20.58
CA CYS A 70 -7.29 -3.96 21.96
C CYS A 70 -7.46 -2.70 22.83
N HIS A 71 -7.19 -2.83 24.13
CA HIS A 71 -7.36 -1.74 25.09
C HIS A 71 -6.14 -1.64 25.98
N TRP A 72 -5.68 -0.41 26.23
CA TRP A 72 -4.58 -0.11 27.13
C TRP A 72 -4.78 1.25 27.80
N ASN A 73 -4.55 1.34 29.10
CA ASN A 73 -4.68 2.59 29.88
C ASN A 73 -5.93 3.41 29.52
N GLU A 74 -7.10 2.76 29.57
CA GLU A 74 -8.42 3.36 29.23
C GLU A 74 -8.50 3.94 27.80
N HIS A 75 -7.67 3.43 26.86
CA HIS A 75 -7.73 3.77 25.45
C HIS A 75 -8.10 2.55 24.63
N GLN A 76 -8.82 2.79 23.54
CA GLN A 76 -9.06 1.81 22.50
C GLN A 76 -7.97 1.96 21.43
N ILE A 77 -7.26 0.88 21.15
CA ILE A 77 -6.22 0.82 20.14
C ILE A 77 -6.67 -0.13 19.05
N ASN A 78 -6.86 0.40 17.85
CA ASN A 78 -7.10 -0.38 16.65
C ASN A 78 -5.77 -0.53 15.93
N ILE A 79 -5.33 -1.77 15.75
CA ILE A 79 -4.04 -2.10 15.13
C ILE A 79 -4.29 -2.68 13.77
N ILE A 80 -3.63 -2.14 12.74
CA ILE A 80 -3.54 -2.73 11.41
C ILE A 80 -2.10 -3.20 11.21
N ASP A 81 -1.91 -4.49 11.11
CA ASP A 81 -0.61 -5.09 10.81
C ASP A 81 -0.36 -5.01 9.30
N THR A 82 0.75 -4.39 8.89
CA THR A 82 1.05 -4.13 7.47
C THR A 82 2.15 -5.07 6.95
N PRO A 83 2.07 -5.54 5.70
CA PRO A 83 3.16 -6.29 5.10
C PRO A 83 4.47 -5.50 5.06
N GLY A 84 5.59 -6.21 5.15
CA GLY A 84 6.93 -5.62 5.01
C GLY A 84 7.59 -5.84 3.65
N HIS A 85 6.95 -6.62 2.74
CA HIS A 85 7.53 -6.97 1.45
C HIS A 85 7.08 -6.02 0.34
N VAL A 86 8.01 -5.67 -0.54
CA VAL A 86 7.77 -4.70 -1.63
C VAL A 86 6.70 -5.12 -2.65
N ASP A 87 6.50 -6.40 -2.87
CA ASP A 87 5.44 -6.91 -3.75
C ASP A 87 4.03 -6.61 -3.21
N PHE A 88 3.93 -6.27 -1.91
CA PHE A 88 2.68 -5.92 -1.22
C PHE A 88 2.59 -4.43 -0.87
N THR A 89 3.31 -3.59 -1.59
CA THR A 89 3.32 -2.12 -1.41
C THR A 89 1.90 -1.54 -1.30
N ILE A 90 0.96 -2.09 -2.07
CA ILE A 90 -0.42 -1.64 -2.10
C ILE A 90 -1.16 -1.93 -0.79
N GLU A 91 -0.87 -3.05 -0.12
CA GLU A 91 -1.44 -3.35 1.20
C GLU A 91 -0.93 -2.36 2.26
N VAL A 92 0.33 -1.95 2.14
CA VAL A 92 0.91 -0.91 3.01
C VAL A 92 0.25 0.43 2.76
N GLU A 93 0.09 0.85 1.51
CA GLU A 93 -0.58 2.12 1.16
C GLU A 93 -2.03 2.17 1.64
N ARG A 94 -2.77 1.08 1.47
CA ARG A 94 -4.16 0.97 1.99
C ARG A 94 -4.21 1.15 3.50
N ALA A 95 -3.31 0.48 4.22
CA ALA A 95 -3.24 0.60 5.66
C ALA A 95 -2.89 2.04 6.08
N LEU A 96 -1.83 2.61 5.53
CA LEU A 96 -1.36 3.96 5.86
C LEU A 96 -2.43 5.03 5.60
N ARG A 97 -3.28 4.86 4.57
CA ARG A 97 -4.34 5.81 4.23
C ARG A 97 -5.41 5.94 5.31
N VAL A 98 -5.62 4.90 6.11
CA VAL A 98 -6.69 4.84 7.13
C VAL A 98 -6.17 4.92 8.56
N LEU A 99 -4.86 5.00 8.74
CA LEU A 99 -4.22 5.11 10.04
C LEU A 99 -4.08 6.58 10.46
N ASP A 100 -4.14 6.80 11.76
CA ASP A 100 -3.86 8.10 12.37
C ASP A 100 -2.40 8.20 12.81
N GLY A 101 -1.77 7.06 13.12
CA GLY A 101 -0.36 6.98 13.50
C GLY A 101 0.26 5.61 13.22
N ALA A 102 1.56 5.48 13.40
CA ALA A 102 2.25 4.21 13.16
C ALA A 102 3.38 3.95 14.17
N VAL A 103 3.68 2.67 14.36
CA VAL A 103 4.88 2.19 15.05
C VAL A 103 5.84 1.63 14.01
N ALA A 104 7.00 2.25 13.85
CA ALA A 104 8.06 1.78 12.97
C ALA A 104 9.03 0.91 13.77
N VAL A 105 9.09 -0.38 13.45
CA VAL A 105 9.96 -1.36 14.14
C VAL A 105 11.24 -1.55 13.32
N PHE A 106 12.37 -1.30 13.97
CA PHE A 106 13.71 -1.49 13.39
C PHE A 106 14.44 -2.64 14.08
N ASP A 107 15.28 -3.33 13.35
CA ASP A 107 16.20 -4.33 13.89
C ASP A 107 17.46 -3.64 14.42
N SER A 108 17.82 -3.83 15.70
CA SER A 108 19.02 -3.23 16.30
C SER A 108 20.33 -3.70 15.66
N VAL A 109 20.31 -4.86 14.98
CA VAL A 109 21.48 -5.43 14.29
C VAL A 109 21.55 -4.95 12.83
N ALA A 110 20.46 -5.03 12.08
CA ALA A 110 20.40 -4.60 10.68
C ALA A 110 20.25 -3.07 10.53
N GLY A 111 19.59 -2.43 11.49
CA GLY A 111 19.28 -1.00 11.45
C GLY A 111 18.18 -0.66 10.44
N VAL A 112 18.37 0.41 9.68
CA VAL A 112 17.45 0.82 8.61
C VAL A 112 17.83 0.10 7.32
N GLU A 113 16.94 -0.73 6.80
CA GLU A 113 17.10 -1.43 5.53
C GLU A 113 16.34 -0.73 4.40
N PRO A 114 16.61 -1.04 3.12
CA PRO A 114 15.92 -0.42 1.97
C PRO A 114 14.39 -0.55 2.02
N GLN A 115 13.89 -1.67 2.53
CA GLN A 115 12.45 -1.87 2.74
C GLN A 115 11.89 -0.92 3.80
N SER A 116 12.65 -0.66 4.87
CA SER A 116 12.28 0.34 5.89
C SER A 116 12.14 1.73 5.28
N GLU A 117 13.09 2.12 4.39
CA GLU A 117 13.05 3.40 3.69
C GLU A 117 11.80 3.53 2.81
N THR A 118 11.43 2.45 2.11
CA THR A 118 10.24 2.44 1.25
C THR A 118 8.97 2.66 2.04
N VAL A 119 8.77 1.90 3.11
CA VAL A 119 7.58 2.03 3.98
C VAL A 119 7.57 3.39 4.68
N TRP A 120 8.74 3.90 5.04
CA TRP A 120 8.88 5.23 5.63
C TRP A 120 8.44 6.34 4.68
N ARG A 121 8.91 6.32 3.42
CA ARG A 121 8.50 7.28 2.38
C ARG A 121 7.00 7.23 2.10
N GLN A 122 6.39 6.05 2.15
CA GLN A 122 4.93 5.91 2.02
C GLN A 122 4.20 6.56 3.20
N ALA A 123 4.72 6.39 4.42
CA ALA A 123 4.17 7.06 5.59
C ALA A 123 4.32 8.60 5.50
N ASP A 124 5.43 9.09 4.92
CA ASP A 124 5.62 10.53 4.65
C ASP A 124 4.60 11.06 3.63
N LYS A 125 4.30 10.29 2.57
CA LYS A 125 3.28 10.65 1.56
C LYS A 125 1.92 10.94 2.19
N TYR A 126 1.56 10.21 3.24
CA TYR A 126 0.29 10.38 3.96
C TYR A 126 0.44 11.17 5.26
N SER A 127 1.60 11.77 5.52
CA SER A 127 1.90 12.55 6.73
C SER A 127 1.53 11.82 8.03
N VAL A 128 1.78 10.50 8.09
CA VAL A 128 1.42 9.66 9.25
C VAL A 128 2.44 9.86 10.37
N PRO A 129 2.05 10.41 11.53
CA PRO A 129 2.89 10.50 12.73
C PRO A 129 3.35 9.12 13.20
N ARG A 130 4.57 9.01 13.68
CA ARG A 130 5.12 7.70 14.07
C ARG A 130 6.02 7.76 15.29
N VAL A 131 6.10 6.61 15.95
CA VAL A 131 7.10 6.30 16.97
C VAL A 131 7.99 5.16 16.46
N CYS A 132 9.27 5.20 16.80
CA CYS A 132 10.24 4.19 16.40
C CYS A 132 10.51 3.24 17.56
N PHE A 133 10.54 1.94 17.28
CA PHE A 133 10.89 0.90 18.23
C PHE A 133 12.08 0.10 17.74
N VAL A 134 13.25 0.31 18.36
CA VAL A 134 14.46 -0.45 18.06
C VAL A 134 14.40 -1.78 18.80
N ASN A 135 14.04 -2.81 18.06
CA ASN A 135 13.78 -4.17 18.54
C ASN A 135 15.01 -5.05 18.47
N LYS A 136 14.94 -6.22 19.08
CA LYS A 136 15.98 -7.25 19.09
C LYS A 136 17.27 -6.84 19.80
N MET A 137 17.18 -6.02 20.84
CA MET A 137 18.32 -5.60 21.65
C MET A 137 19.07 -6.77 22.33
N ASP A 138 18.45 -7.96 22.35
CA ASP A 138 19.03 -9.23 22.86
C ASP A 138 19.89 -9.98 21.83
N ARG A 139 19.91 -9.55 20.57
CA ARG A 139 20.66 -10.22 19.50
C ARG A 139 22.13 -9.83 19.49
N ILE A 140 23.00 -10.79 19.08
CA ILE A 140 24.42 -10.53 18.89
C ILE A 140 24.60 -9.48 17.78
N GLY A 141 25.39 -8.44 18.07
CA GLY A 141 25.60 -7.29 17.18
C GLY A 141 24.55 -6.19 17.34
N ALA A 142 23.67 -6.26 18.34
CA ALA A 142 22.69 -5.22 18.62
C ALA A 142 23.38 -3.90 19.02
N ASP A 143 23.05 -2.82 18.29
CA ASP A 143 23.57 -1.48 18.52
C ASP A 143 22.47 -0.43 18.33
N PHE A 144 21.92 0.04 19.45
CA PHE A 144 20.87 1.05 19.49
C PHE A 144 21.33 2.38 18.88
N TYR A 145 22.50 2.85 19.24
CA TYR A 145 23.01 4.17 18.83
C TYR A 145 23.30 4.24 17.34
N ARG A 146 23.84 3.16 16.79
CA ARG A 146 24.01 3.01 15.34
C ARG A 146 22.67 3.04 14.62
N CYS A 147 21.65 2.35 15.15
CA CYS A 147 20.31 2.36 14.56
C CYS A 147 19.72 3.78 14.58
N VAL A 148 19.87 4.54 15.66
CA VAL A 148 19.44 5.93 15.75
C VAL A 148 20.15 6.81 14.71
N SER A 149 21.47 6.66 14.55
CA SER A 149 22.23 7.38 13.52
C SER A 149 21.73 7.05 12.11
N MET A 150 21.40 5.78 11.85
CA MET A 150 20.84 5.36 10.54
C MET A 150 19.45 5.95 10.28
N ILE A 151 18.63 6.19 11.30
CA ILE A 151 17.35 6.90 11.16
C ILE A 151 17.58 8.33 10.65
N VAL A 152 18.60 9.02 11.17
CA VAL A 152 18.99 10.34 10.67
C VAL A 152 19.51 10.26 9.24
N ASP A 153 20.51 9.41 9.00
CA ASP A 153 21.28 9.41 7.76
C ASP A 153 20.47 8.90 6.55
N ARG A 154 19.56 7.94 6.77
CA ARG A 154 18.82 7.26 5.69
C ARG A 154 17.41 7.76 5.54
N LEU A 155 16.75 8.10 6.64
CA LEU A 155 15.35 8.52 6.62
C LEU A 155 15.20 10.04 6.64
N GLY A 156 16.28 10.77 6.96
CA GLY A 156 16.23 12.23 7.11
C GLY A 156 15.34 12.69 8.27
N ALA A 157 15.04 11.80 9.20
CA ALA A 157 14.19 12.08 10.35
C ALA A 157 14.99 12.67 11.51
N VAL A 158 14.31 13.43 12.36
CA VAL A 158 14.85 13.91 13.63
C VAL A 158 14.44 12.95 14.74
N PRO A 159 15.34 12.10 15.25
CA PRO A 159 15.00 11.18 16.32
C PRO A 159 14.95 11.90 17.67
N LEU A 160 13.86 11.73 18.39
CA LEU A 160 13.73 12.13 19.78
C LEU A 160 13.92 10.89 20.67
N VAL A 161 15.11 10.66 21.14
CA VAL A 161 15.42 9.49 21.98
C VAL A 161 14.74 9.64 23.33
N THR A 162 13.75 8.80 23.61
CA THR A 162 12.98 8.79 24.88
C THR A 162 13.48 7.73 25.85
N GLN A 163 14.24 6.76 25.37
CA GLN A 163 14.75 5.64 26.18
C GLN A 163 16.17 5.31 25.77
N LEU A 164 16.96 4.86 26.74
CA LEU A 164 18.29 4.27 26.50
C LEU A 164 18.28 2.79 26.93
N PRO A 165 18.98 1.89 26.22
CA PRO A 165 19.09 0.50 26.63
C PRO A 165 20.03 0.34 27.84
N ILE A 166 19.69 -0.57 28.74
CA ILE A 166 20.55 -1.04 29.80
C ILE A 166 21.17 -2.36 29.35
N GLY A 167 22.42 -2.31 28.90
CA GLY A 167 23.09 -3.42 28.27
C GLY A 167 22.72 -3.64 26.83
N SER A 168 23.31 -4.62 26.19
CA SER A 168 23.01 -5.09 24.85
C SER A 168 23.27 -6.60 24.75
N GLU A 169 22.74 -7.25 23.72
CA GLU A 169 22.90 -8.69 23.52
C GLU A 169 22.38 -9.50 24.73
N ALA A 170 23.19 -10.43 25.24
CA ALA A 170 22.85 -11.23 26.42
C ALA A 170 22.66 -10.40 27.70
N ASP A 171 23.32 -9.23 27.76
CA ASP A 171 23.28 -8.34 28.91
C ASP A 171 22.15 -7.30 28.86
N PHE A 172 21.30 -7.35 27.84
CA PHE A 172 20.12 -6.48 27.75
C PHE A 172 19.09 -6.83 28.82
N VAL A 173 18.99 -6.01 29.86
CA VAL A 173 18.12 -6.26 31.02
C VAL A 173 16.99 -5.28 31.19
N GLY A 174 17.05 -4.13 30.52
CA GLY A 174 16.03 -3.10 30.69
C GLY A 174 16.30 -1.82 29.89
N ILE A 175 15.62 -0.76 30.29
CA ILE A 175 15.73 0.55 29.67
C ILE A 175 15.85 1.65 30.74
N VAL A 176 16.43 2.78 30.34
CA VAL A 176 16.33 4.04 31.08
C VAL A 176 15.25 4.86 30.42
N ASP A 177 14.21 5.23 31.15
CA ASP A 177 13.18 6.17 30.72
C ASP A 177 13.67 7.60 30.98
N LEU A 178 13.90 8.36 29.91
CA LEU A 178 14.38 9.73 29.97
C LEU A 178 13.29 10.75 30.36
N ILE A 179 12.03 10.36 30.36
CA ILE A 179 10.93 11.22 30.81
C ILE A 179 10.87 11.27 32.33
N SER A 180 10.89 10.12 32.98
CA SER A 180 10.87 10.00 34.44
C SER A 180 12.25 9.99 35.08
N MET A 181 13.32 9.87 34.28
CA MET A 181 14.71 9.66 34.74
C MET A 181 14.83 8.49 35.72
N ARG A 182 14.22 7.38 35.36
CA ARG A 182 14.26 6.11 36.11
C ARG A 182 14.64 4.97 35.18
N ALA A 183 15.19 3.91 35.75
CA ALA A 183 15.45 2.68 35.02
C ALA A 183 14.32 1.65 35.25
N ILE A 184 13.96 0.94 34.18
CA ILE A 184 13.00 -0.15 34.19
C ILE A 184 13.76 -1.44 33.86
N ARG A 185 13.76 -2.40 34.79
CA ARG A 185 14.43 -3.71 34.62
C ARG A 185 13.39 -4.83 34.66
N TRP A 186 13.40 -5.70 33.65
CA TRP A 186 12.50 -6.86 33.60
C TRP A 186 13.09 -8.06 34.31
N LEU A 187 12.21 -8.80 35.01
CA LEU A 187 12.57 -10.03 35.70
C LEU A 187 12.30 -11.21 34.77
N ASP A 188 13.34 -11.97 34.43
CA ASP A 188 13.27 -13.03 33.40
C ASP A 188 12.28 -14.16 33.69
N GLU A 189 11.93 -14.39 34.97
CA GLU A 189 11.03 -15.48 35.38
C GLU A 189 9.54 -15.24 35.13
N SER A 190 9.15 -14.05 34.64
CA SER A 190 7.74 -13.62 34.61
C SER A 190 7.14 -13.43 33.22
N LEU A 191 7.79 -13.90 32.14
CA LEU A 191 7.39 -13.61 30.76
C LEU A 191 7.16 -12.10 30.51
N GLY A 192 7.98 -11.24 31.14
CA GLY A 192 7.89 -9.80 31.02
C GLY A 192 6.75 -9.13 31.80
N ALA A 193 5.94 -9.89 32.54
CA ALA A 193 4.80 -9.33 33.31
C ALA A 193 5.27 -8.54 34.55
N LYS A 194 6.46 -8.82 35.05
CA LYS A 194 7.03 -8.15 36.23
C LYS A 194 8.28 -7.38 35.85
N PHE A 195 8.31 -6.13 36.21
CA PHE A 195 9.46 -5.26 36.11
C PHE A 195 9.63 -4.43 37.38
N GLU A 196 10.81 -3.94 37.62
CA GLU A 196 11.14 -3.08 38.73
C GLU A 196 11.56 -1.71 38.20
N VAL A 197 11.08 -0.66 38.87
CA VAL A 197 11.50 0.73 38.62
C VAL A 197 12.59 1.06 39.64
N VAL A 198 13.80 1.28 39.16
CA VAL A 198 14.99 1.50 39.99
C VAL A 198 15.71 2.78 39.56
N ASP A 199 16.71 3.18 40.31
CA ASP A 199 17.57 4.29 39.92
C ASP A 199 18.42 3.94 38.70
N ILE A 200 18.80 4.96 37.94
CA ILE A 200 19.63 4.81 36.73
C ILE A 200 21.01 4.24 37.18
N PRO A 201 21.50 3.20 36.49
CA PRO A 201 22.84 2.70 36.73
C PRO A 201 23.90 3.81 36.62
N GLU A 202 24.87 3.85 37.54
CA GLU A 202 25.89 4.91 37.61
C GLU A 202 26.64 5.07 36.26
N GLU A 203 26.93 3.98 35.58
CA GLU A 203 27.58 3.93 34.26
C GLU A 203 26.77 4.60 33.12
N LEU A 204 25.48 4.74 33.27
CA LEU A 204 24.60 5.38 32.31
C LEU A 204 24.13 6.80 32.72
N SER A 205 24.49 7.23 33.93
CA SER A 205 23.99 8.49 34.51
C SER A 205 24.34 9.71 33.66
N ASP A 206 25.60 9.86 33.26
CA ASP A 206 26.06 10.99 32.46
C ASP A 206 25.44 10.97 31.07
N LYS A 207 25.36 9.81 30.45
CA LYS A 207 24.73 9.63 29.15
C LYS A 207 23.22 9.90 29.18
N ALA A 208 22.56 9.43 30.23
CA ALA A 208 21.13 9.74 30.43
C ALA A 208 20.88 11.23 30.61
N ALA A 209 21.75 11.93 31.34
CA ALA A 209 21.66 13.38 31.52
C ALA A 209 21.86 14.14 30.19
N GLU A 210 22.84 13.73 29.37
CA GLU A 210 23.06 14.30 28.02
C GLU A 210 21.84 14.11 27.11
N TYR A 211 21.34 12.87 26.99
CA TYR A 211 20.17 12.57 26.15
C TYR A 211 18.89 13.23 26.68
N ARG A 212 18.74 13.35 28.01
CA ARG A 212 17.65 14.10 28.63
C ARG A 212 17.66 15.57 28.24
N SER A 213 18.82 16.23 28.27
CA SER A 213 18.97 17.64 27.85
C SER A 213 18.54 17.83 26.41
N ASN A 214 19.05 17.00 25.49
CA ASN A 214 18.66 17.03 24.08
C ASN A 214 17.16 16.79 23.86
N LEU A 215 16.57 15.85 24.60
CA LEU A 215 15.14 15.56 24.53
C LEU A 215 14.32 16.76 24.99
N VAL A 216 14.67 17.39 26.12
CA VAL A 216 13.95 18.54 26.65
C VAL A 216 14.05 19.73 25.69
N GLU A 217 15.22 20.04 25.17
CA GLU A 217 15.44 21.14 24.22
C GLU A 217 14.55 20.99 22.99
N LEU A 218 14.55 19.82 22.33
CA LEU A 218 13.72 19.58 21.15
C LEU A 218 12.22 19.57 21.48
N ALA A 219 11.83 19.07 22.65
CA ALA A 219 10.42 18.96 23.00
C ALA A 219 9.80 20.32 23.35
N VAL A 220 10.47 21.16 24.16
CA VAL A 220 9.93 22.45 24.60
C VAL A 220 9.78 23.43 23.45
N GLU A 221 10.55 23.31 22.36
CA GLU A 221 10.38 24.12 21.15
C GLU A 221 8.97 24.02 20.54
N GLN A 222 8.21 22.98 20.88
CA GLN A 222 6.85 22.78 20.37
C GLN A 222 5.77 23.53 21.16
N ASN A 223 6.14 24.19 22.26
CA ASN A 223 5.20 24.95 23.10
C ASN A 223 5.86 26.21 23.66
N GLU A 224 5.33 27.39 23.30
CA GLU A 224 5.91 28.70 23.67
C GLU A 224 6.05 28.86 25.19
N GLU A 225 5.04 28.48 25.97
CA GLU A 225 5.06 28.62 27.44
C GLU A 225 6.14 27.72 28.06
N ALA A 226 6.25 26.48 27.57
CA ALA A 226 7.25 25.53 28.05
C ALA A 226 8.66 25.96 27.65
N LEU A 227 8.83 26.57 26.47
CA LEU A 227 10.12 27.09 26.01
C LEU A 227 10.56 28.29 26.87
N GLU A 228 9.64 29.24 27.13
CA GLU A 228 9.94 30.40 27.97
C GLU A 228 10.35 29.98 29.39
N ALA A 229 9.57 29.09 30.03
CA ALA A 229 9.90 28.56 31.35
C ALA A 229 11.26 27.82 31.38
N TYR A 230 11.58 27.07 30.35
CA TYR A 230 12.86 26.37 30.23
C TYR A 230 14.03 27.35 30.07
N LEU A 231 13.87 28.42 29.30
CA LEU A 231 14.88 29.46 29.14
C LEU A 231 15.09 30.29 30.43
N GLU A 232 14.09 30.37 31.31
CA GLU A 232 14.18 30.95 32.65
C GLU A 232 14.82 29.98 33.68
N GLY A 233 15.12 28.76 33.28
CA GLY A 233 15.78 27.75 34.09
C GLY A 233 14.82 26.82 34.86
N GLU A 234 13.54 26.81 34.47
CA GLU A 234 12.56 25.86 35.03
C GLU A 234 12.55 24.55 34.22
N GLU A 235 12.77 23.43 34.91
CA GLU A 235 12.64 22.09 34.29
C GLU A 235 11.15 21.77 34.02
N PRO A 236 10.78 21.31 32.77
CA PRO A 236 9.40 20.94 32.50
C PRO A 236 8.97 19.71 33.30
N SER A 237 7.72 19.71 33.78
CA SER A 237 7.14 18.53 34.43
C SER A 237 7.06 17.36 33.45
N PRO A 238 7.00 16.11 33.91
CA PRO A 238 6.78 14.95 33.03
C PRO A 238 5.52 15.08 32.16
N GLU A 239 4.45 15.67 32.69
CA GLU A 239 3.20 15.89 31.98
C GLU A 239 3.37 16.93 30.88
N THR A 240 4.02 18.07 31.17
CA THR A 240 4.33 19.12 30.18
C THR A 240 5.23 18.53 29.07
N LEU A 241 6.25 17.79 29.46
CA LEU A 241 7.18 17.17 28.53
C LEU A 241 6.46 16.17 27.59
N LYS A 242 5.58 15.33 28.12
CA LYS A 242 4.76 14.40 27.32
C LYS A 242 3.86 15.15 26.35
N SER A 243 3.24 16.25 26.79
CA SER A 243 2.41 17.10 25.94
C SER A 243 3.21 17.70 24.78
N CYS A 244 4.41 18.23 25.05
CA CYS A 244 5.31 18.76 24.02
C CYS A 244 5.77 17.67 23.04
N ILE A 245 6.12 16.49 23.53
CA ILE A 245 6.52 15.34 22.69
C ILE A 245 5.35 14.91 21.80
N ARG A 246 4.14 14.83 22.34
CA ARG A 246 2.94 14.52 21.57
C ARG A 246 2.74 15.54 20.44
N GLN A 247 2.79 16.84 20.74
CA GLN A 247 2.62 17.88 19.74
C GLN A 247 3.64 17.76 18.62
N GLY A 248 4.93 17.67 18.94
CA GLY A 248 5.99 17.55 17.94
C GLY A 248 5.93 16.25 17.14
N THR A 249 5.43 15.16 17.74
CA THR A 249 5.20 13.90 17.02
C THR A 249 4.07 14.03 16.01
N ILE A 250 2.96 14.66 16.40
CA ILE A 250 1.80 14.90 15.53
C ILE A 250 2.16 15.85 14.39
N ASP A 251 2.90 16.90 14.67
CA ASP A 251 3.32 17.91 13.68
C ASP A 251 4.47 17.40 12.79
N GLY A 252 5.04 16.23 13.09
CA GLY A 252 6.14 15.65 12.34
C GLY A 252 7.49 16.34 12.56
N ALA A 253 7.64 17.12 13.63
CA ALA A 253 8.90 17.81 13.97
C ALA A 253 10.02 16.82 14.32
N PHE A 254 9.66 15.75 14.97
CA PHE A 254 10.57 14.65 15.34
C PHE A 254 9.81 13.32 15.49
N VAL A 255 10.56 12.23 15.67
CA VAL A 255 10.02 10.90 15.92
C VAL A 255 10.56 10.35 17.24
N PRO A 256 9.72 10.01 18.23
CA PRO A 256 10.14 9.36 19.45
C PRO A 256 10.80 8.01 19.17
N VAL A 257 11.93 7.72 19.79
CA VAL A 257 12.67 6.47 19.64
C VAL A 257 12.74 5.74 20.96
N LEU A 258 12.25 4.49 20.92
CA LEU A 258 12.25 3.54 22.03
C LEU A 258 13.11 2.33 21.68
N CYS A 259 13.41 1.51 22.68
CA CYS A 259 14.15 0.28 22.47
C CYS A 259 13.59 -0.88 23.29
N GLY A 260 13.87 -2.10 22.84
CA GLY A 260 13.44 -3.29 23.54
C GLY A 260 13.79 -4.60 22.82
N SER A 261 13.25 -5.68 23.33
CA SER A 261 13.25 -6.99 22.71
C SER A 261 11.87 -7.62 22.87
N ALA A 262 11.07 -7.58 21.81
CA ALA A 262 9.76 -8.19 21.82
C ALA A 262 9.83 -9.69 22.10
N PHE A 263 10.79 -10.39 21.51
CA PHE A 263 11.02 -11.83 21.74
C PHE A 263 11.30 -12.16 23.22
N LYS A 264 12.07 -11.33 23.90
CA LYS A 264 12.38 -11.48 25.34
C LYS A 264 11.34 -10.80 26.24
N ASN A 265 10.26 -10.28 25.68
CA ASN A 265 9.19 -9.61 26.43
C ASN A 265 9.64 -8.37 27.22
N LYS A 266 10.64 -7.63 26.70
CA LYS A 266 11.21 -6.45 27.35
C LYS A 266 10.93 -5.19 26.50
N GLY A 267 10.34 -4.16 27.10
CA GLY A 267 10.10 -2.87 26.45
C GLY A 267 8.74 -2.69 25.77
N VAL A 268 7.88 -3.69 25.77
CA VAL A 268 6.57 -3.62 25.06
C VAL A 268 5.54 -2.77 25.81
N GLN A 269 5.48 -2.85 27.14
CA GLN A 269 4.57 -2.00 27.92
C GLN A 269 4.91 -0.50 27.76
N PRO A 270 6.18 -0.06 27.88
CA PRO A 270 6.54 1.33 27.56
C PRO A 270 6.24 1.74 26.11
N LEU A 271 6.30 0.81 25.15
CA LEU A 271 5.85 1.06 23.78
C LEU A 271 4.36 1.36 23.72
N LEU A 272 3.53 0.56 24.40
CA LEU A 272 2.09 0.79 24.51
C LEU A 272 1.77 2.13 25.18
N ASP A 273 2.48 2.48 26.25
CA ASP A 273 2.35 3.79 26.90
C ASP A 273 2.69 4.92 25.92
N SER A 274 3.75 4.77 25.14
CA SER A 274 4.17 5.77 24.14
C SER A 274 3.17 5.90 22.98
N VAL A 275 2.52 4.81 22.57
CA VAL A 275 1.41 4.85 21.60
C VAL A 275 0.26 5.71 22.12
N VAL A 276 -0.12 5.52 23.37
CA VAL A 276 -1.19 6.29 24.02
C VAL A 276 -0.79 7.74 24.22
N ASP A 277 0.44 7.99 24.68
CA ASP A 277 0.92 9.31 25.06
C ASP A 277 1.25 10.20 23.84
N TYR A 278 1.81 9.65 22.77
CA TYR A 278 2.42 10.43 21.68
C TYR A 278 1.72 10.33 20.34
N LEU A 279 1.05 9.23 20.02
CA LEU A 279 0.36 9.11 18.73
C LEU A 279 -1.02 9.79 18.74
N PRO A 280 -1.47 10.30 17.58
CA PRO A 280 -2.71 11.06 17.51
C PRO A 280 -3.96 10.20 17.73
N SER A 281 -4.99 10.86 18.23
CA SER A 281 -6.39 10.40 18.16
C SER A 281 -7.02 10.87 16.83
N PRO A 282 -8.21 10.36 16.47
CA PRO A 282 -8.96 10.87 15.33
C PRO A 282 -9.31 12.36 15.41
N LEU A 283 -9.25 12.97 16.58
CA LEU A 283 -9.48 14.42 16.78
C LEU A 283 -8.24 15.28 16.48
N ASP A 284 -7.05 14.71 16.60
CA ASP A 284 -5.79 15.41 16.34
C ASP A 284 -5.43 15.40 14.84
N VAL A 285 -6.05 14.54 14.05
CA VAL A 285 -5.85 14.46 12.62
C VAL A 285 -6.81 15.43 11.93
N GLU A 286 -6.30 16.16 10.96
CA GLU A 286 -7.14 17.06 10.16
C GLU A 286 -8.37 16.35 9.60
N SER A 287 -9.45 17.13 9.43
CA SER A 287 -10.68 16.65 8.84
C SER A 287 -10.43 15.98 7.48
N VAL A 288 -11.12 14.89 7.18
CA VAL A 288 -10.94 14.19 5.91
C VAL A 288 -11.47 15.02 4.76
N ASN A 289 -10.61 15.26 3.78
CA ASN A 289 -10.98 15.91 2.54
C ASN A 289 -11.71 14.95 1.61
N GLY A 290 -12.64 15.49 0.84
CA GLY A 290 -13.38 14.78 -0.18
C GLY A 290 -13.90 15.72 -1.23
N VAL A 291 -14.54 15.18 -2.25
CA VAL A 291 -15.20 15.93 -3.30
C VAL A 291 -16.67 15.55 -3.41
N LEU A 292 -17.51 16.48 -3.81
CA LEU A 292 -18.89 16.16 -4.09
C LEU A 292 -18.99 15.32 -5.36
N PRO A 293 -19.85 14.29 -5.42
CA PRO A 293 -20.02 13.46 -6.60
C PRO A 293 -20.36 14.29 -7.84
N ASN A 294 -19.73 13.95 -8.98
CA ASN A 294 -19.92 14.64 -10.28
C ASN A 294 -19.50 16.12 -10.32
N THR A 295 -18.74 16.57 -9.35
CA THR A 295 -18.16 17.92 -9.30
C THR A 295 -16.70 17.84 -8.90
N GLU A 296 -15.97 18.96 -9.01
CA GLU A 296 -14.63 19.13 -8.45
C GLU A 296 -14.69 19.95 -7.15
N GLU A 297 -15.87 20.15 -6.60
CA GLU A 297 -16.06 20.94 -5.37
C GLU A 297 -15.58 20.15 -4.17
N GLU A 298 -14.58 20.70 -3.50
CA GLU A 298 -14.01 20.12 -2.30
C GLU A 298 -14.96 20.27 -1.11
N THR A 299 -15.01 19.24 -0.28
CA THR A 299 -15.76 19.22 0.98
C THR A 299 -14.96 18.52 2.05
N VAL A 300 -15.30 18.78 3.29
CA VAL A 300 -14.59 18.26 4.46
C VAL A 300 -15.57 17.50 5.36
N ARG A 301 -15.12 16.40 5.95
CA ARG A 301 -15.84 15.67 7.00
C ARG A 301 -15.02 15.69 8.29
N LYS A 302 -15.63 16.15 9.37
CA LYS A 302 -15.02 16.18 10.70
C LYS A 302 -15.24 14.84 11.42
N SER A 303 -14.30 14.46 12.25
CA SER A 303 -14.40 13.29 13.11
C SER A 303 -15.38 13.55 14.27
N ASP A 304 -16.68 13.54 13.97
CA ASP A 304 -17.78 13.81 14.92
C ASP A 304 -18.96 12.90 14.62
N ASP A 305 -19.58 12.36 15.69
CA ASP A 305 -20.76 11.48 15.59
C ASP A 305 -22.01 12.21 15.09
N SER A 306 -22.08 13.54 15.25
CA SER A 306 -23.19 14.37 14.80
C SER A 306 -23.14 14.72 13.30
N GLU A 307 -22.01 14.53 12.67
CA GLU A 307 -21.83 14.72 11.23
C GLU A 307 -22.56 13.62 10.41
N PRO A 308 -22.88 13.87 9.15
CA PRO A 308 -23.36 12.82 8.26
C PRO A 308 -22.34 11.69 8.14
N PHE A 309 -22.84 10.45 8.11
CA PHE A 309 -21.97 9.28 7.97
C PHE A 309 -21.11 9.33 6.70
N SER A 310 -19.83 9.09 6.87
CA SER A 310 -18.90 8.78 5.78
C SER A 310 -17.83 7.78 6.24
N GLY A 311 -17.49 6.86 5.34
CA GLY A 311 -16.48 5.85 5.61
C GLY A 311 -15.79 5.38 4.33
N LEU A 312 -14.55 4.92 4.47
CA LEU A 312 -13.72 4.41 3.39
C LEU A 312 -13.53 2.91 3.52
N ALA A 313 -13.93 2.18 2.48
CA ALA A 313 -13.64 0.76 2.36
C ALA A 313 -12.19 0.58 1.91
N PHE A 314 -11.33 0.13 2.82
CA PHE A 314 -9.89 0.05 2.54
C PHE A 314 -9.39 -1.36 2.28
N LYS A 315 -10.18 -2.38 2.61
CA LYS A 315 -9.81 -3.78 2.39
C LYS A 315 -11.04 -4.66 2.25
N ILE A 316 -10.94 -5.65 1.37
CA ILE A 316 -11.91 -6.74 1.24
C ILE A 316 -11.19 -8.06 1.54
N MET A 317 -11.85 -8.94 2.27
CA MET A 317 -11.35 -10.27 2.62
C MET A 317 -12.48 -11.29 2.44
N ASN A 318 -12.18 -12.44 1.91
CA ASN A 318 -13.12 -13.56 1.88
C ASN A 318 -12.88 -14.48 3.07
N ASP A 319 -13.87 -14.54 3.93
CA ASP A 319 -13.87 -15.41 5.11
C ASP A 319 -14.62 -16.71 4.79
N PRO A 320 -14.08 -17.89 5.15
CA PRO A 320 -14.72 -19.19 4.87
C PRO A 320 -16.11 -19.36 5.51
N PHE A 321 -16.37 -18.66 6.61
CA PHE A 321 -17.60 -18.82 7.41
C PHE A 321 -18.60 -17.69 7.20
N VAL A 322 -18.13 -16.48 7.01
CA VAL A 322 -18.98 -15.27 6.92
C VAL A 322 -19.16 -14.82 5.47
N GLY A 323 -18.27 -15.24 4.58
CA GLY A 323 -18.22 -14.78 3.20
C GLY A 323 -17.40 -13.50 3.04
N SER A 324 -17.78 -12.62 2.13
CA SER A 324 -17.06 -11.36 1.89
C SER A 324 -17.20 -10.41 3.08
N LEU A 325 -16.06 -9.97 3.62
CA LEU A 325 -15.92 -8.95 4.64
C LEU A 325 -15.29 -7.71 4.04
N THR A 326 -15.92 -6.56 4.21
CA THR A 326 -15.39 -5.25 3.81
C THR A 326 -14.95 -4.49 5.06
N PHE A 327 -13.65 -4.23 5.18
CA PHE A 327 -13.12 -3.41 6.26
C PHE A 327 -13.33 -1.93 5.94
N LEU A 328 -13.95 -1.23 6.86
CA LEU A 328 -14.34 0.16 6.74
C LEU A 328 -13.74 1.00 7.87
N ARG A 329 -13.09 2.11 7.53
CA ARG A 329 -12.78 3.19 8.46
C ARG A 329 -13.95 4.18 8.44
N VAL A 330 -14.60 4.39 9.57
CA VAL A 330 -15.61 5.45 9.73
C VAL A 330 -14.91 6.76 10.05
N TYR A 331 -15.09 7.76 9.18
CA TYR A 331 -14.49 9.09 9.37
C TYR A 331 -15.44 10.06 10.05
N SER A 332 -16.72 10.01 9.76
CA SER A 332 -17.73 10.89 10.34
C SER A 332 -19.05 10.17 10.57
N GLY A 333 -19.83 10.67 11.52
CA GLY A 333 -21.17 10.21 11.80
C GLY A 333 -21.26 8.83 12.45
N VAL A 334 -22.43 8.23 12.36
CA VAL A 334 -22.76 6.92 12.94
C VAL A 334 -23.37 6.02 11.87
N LEU A 335 -22.77 4.83 11.71
CA LEU A 335 -23.30 3.77 10.85
C LEU A 335 -24.09 2.77 11.70
N GLN A 336 -25.32 2.46 11.30
CA GLN A 336 -26.17 1.50 12.00
C GLN A 336 -26.40 0.24 11.18
N SER A 337 -26.43 -0.90 11.83
CA SER A 337 -26.86 -2.16 11.22
C SER A 337 -28.31 -2.04 10.72
N GLY A 338 -28.57 -2.54 9.51
CA GLY A 338 -29.86 -2.45 8.85
C GLY A 338 -30.11 -1.16 8.06
N SER A 339 -29.24 -0.15 8.19
CA SER A 339 -29.34 1.10 7.42
C SER A 339 -28.94 0.91 5.95
N THR A 340 -29.35 1.86 5.12
CA THR A 340 -28.94 1.92 3.72
C THR A 340 -27.98 3.09 3.54
N VAL A 341 -26.84 2.82 2.90
CA VAL A 341 -25.82 3.80 2.55
C VAL A 341 -25.65 3.88 1.04
N THR A 342 -24.99 4.91 0.56
CA THR A 342 -24.65 5.06 -0.86
C THR A 342 -23.15 4.85 -1.06
N ASN A 343 -22.80 3.95 -1.97
CA ASN A 343 -21.47 3.88 -2.56
C ASN A 343 -21.39 4.97 -3.64
N THR A 344 -20.73 6.07 -3.32
CA THR A 344 -20.69 7.26 -4.17
C THR A 344 -19.75 7.13 -5.37
N VAL A 345 -18.78 6.22 -5.30
CA VAL A 345 -17.87 5.96 -6.41
C VAL A 345 -18.59 5.21 -7.54
N LYS A 346 -19.52 4.31 -7.19
CA LYS A 346 -20.27 3.48 -8.14
C LYS A 346 -21.72 3.92 -8.33
N ASP A 347 -22.17 4.93 -7.60
CA ASP A 347 -23.56 5.41 -7.56
C ASP A 347 -24.58 4.27 -7.29
N LYS A 348 -24.26 3.46 -6.26
CA LYS A 348 -25.10 2.32 -5.87
C LYS A 348 -25.45 2.38 -4.40
N LYS A 349 -26.66 1.90 -4.09
CA LYS A 349 -27.12 1.74 -2.71
C LYS A 349 -26.71 0.39 -2.16
N GLU A 350 -26.15 0.40 -0.95
CA GLU A 350 -25.76 -0.79 -0.20
C GLU A 350 -26.57 -0.86 1.12
N ARG A 351 -27.02 -2.04 1.47
CA ARG A 351 -27.66 -2.28 2.76
C ARG A 351 -26.63 -2.86 3.74
N ILE A 352 -26.49 -2.22 4.87
CA ILE A 352 -25.61 -2.69 5.94
C ILE A 352 -26.28 -3.86 6.67
N GLY A 353 -25.71 -5.05 6.53
CA GLY A 353 -26.14 -6.25 7.23
C GLY A 353 -25.49 -6.39 8.60
N ARG A 354 -24.65 -7.40 8.75
CA ARG A 354 -23.83 -7.64 9.94
C ARG A 354 -22.63 -6.70 9.96
N MET A 355 -22.39 -6.09 11.12
CA MET A 355 -21.15 -5.37 11.41
C MET A 355 -20.38 -6.11 12.50
N LEU A 356 -19.08 -6.24 12.31
CA LEU A 356 -18.20 -6.98 13.19
C LEU A 356 -17.05 -6.10 13.66
N LEU A 357 -16.78 -6.15 14.96
CA LEU A 357 -15.53 -5.69 15.53
C LEU A 357 -14.56 -6.87 15.59
N MET A 358 -13.37 -6.68 15.03
CA MET A 358 -12.37 -7.75 14.97
C MET A 358 -11.48 -7.70 16.21
N HIS A 359 -11.35 -8.82 16.88
CA HIS A 359 -10.52 -8.99 18.07
C HIS A 359 -9.60 -10.19 17.87
N ALA A 360 -8.41 -9.98 17.38
CA ALA A 360 -7.47 -11.08 17.21
C ALA A 360 -8.13 -12.34 16.58
N ASN A 361 -8.41 -13.36 17.40
CA ASN A 361 -9.06 -14.62 16.97
C ASN A 361 -10.58 -14.65 17.13
N SER A 362 -11.22 -13.56 17.58
CA SER A 362 -12.65 -13.51 17.83
C SER A 362 -13.32 -12.36 17.09
N ARG A 363 -14.62 -12.49 16.86
CA ARG A 363 -15.44 -11.51 16.20
C ARG A 363 -16.61 -11.17 17.09
N GLU A 364 -16.89 -9.88 17.25
CA GLU A 364 -18.01 -9.39 18.01
C GLU A 364 -19.00 -8.69 17.08
N ASP A 365 -20.27 -9.13 17.13
CA ASP A 365 -21.35 -8.45 16.41
C ASP A 365 -21.68 -7.13 17.07
N ILE A 366 -21.61 -6.05 16.33
CA ILE A 366 -21.95 -4.71 16.79
C ILE A 366 -23.17 -4.15 16.03
N LYS A 367 -23.95 -3.30 16.68
CA LYS A 367 -25.15 -2.69 16.07
C LYS A 367 -24.88 -1.33 15.46
N GLU A 368 -23.86 -0.64 15.92
CA GLU A 368 -23.46 0.68 15.43
C GLU A 368 -21.94 0.82 15.41
N ALA A 369 -21.45 1.57 14.42
CA ALA A 369 -20.06 2.02 14.32
C ALA A 369 -20.04 3.54 14.21
N ARG A 370 -19.08 4.17 14.84
CA ARG A 370 -19.00 5.62 15.00
C ARG A 370 -17.73 6.21 14.38
N ALA A 371 -17.68 7.52 14.23
CA ALA A 371 -16.49 8.22 13.78
C ALA A 371 -15.24 7.71 14.53
N GLY A 372 -14.17 7.40 13.82
CA GLY A 372 -12.94 6.83 14.38
C GLY A 372 -12.88 5.30 14.46
N ASP A 373 -14.00 4.59 14.29
CA ASP A 373 -14.02 3.13 14.35
C ASP A 373 -13.47 2.49 13.06
N ILE A 374 -12.84 1.34 13.23
CA ILE A 374 -12.49 0.42 12.14
C ILE A 374 -13.29 -0.86 12.34
N VAL A 375 -14.15 -1.17 11.37
CA VAL A 375 -15.10 -2.28 11.47
C VAL A 375 -15.13 -3.13 10.21
N ALA A 376 -15.60 -4.36 10.31
CA ALA A 376 -15.83 -5.23 9.16
C ALA A 376 -17.33 -5.34 8.87
N LEU A 377 -17.71 -5.13 7.62
CA LEU A 377 -19.08 -5.23 7.12
C LEU A 377 -19.22 -6.51 6.29
N ALA A 378 -20.20 -7.34 6.66
CA ALA A 378 -20.44 -8.60 5.96
C ALA A 378 -21.47 -8.42 4.83
N GLY A 379 -21.20 -9.03 3.67
CA GLY A 379 -22.18 -9.24 2.62
C GLY A 379 -22.49 -8.03 1.73
N LEU A 380 -21.62 -7.02 1.67
CA LEU A 380 -21.72 -5.96 0.65
C LEU A 380 -21.51 -6.56 -0.75
N LYS A 381 -22.27 -6.10 -1.73
CA LYS A 381 -22.31 -6.71 -3.06
C LYS A 381 -21.47 -5.98 -4.10
N ASP A 382 -21.52 -4.67 -4.07
CA ASP A 382 -20.95 -3.80 -5.11
C ASP A 382 -19.72 -3.02 -4.64
N THR A 383 -19.45 -3.00 -3.33
CA THR A 383 -18.34 -2.26 -2.74
C THR A 383 -17.01 -2.96 -2.98
N THR A 384 -16.04 -2.20 -3.46
CA THR A 384 -14.64 -2.63 -3.65
C THR A 384 -13.69 -1.76 -2.83
N THR A 385 -12.43 -2.17 -2.74
CA THR A 385 -11.39 -1.41 -2.04
C THR A 385 -11.22 -0.03 -2.66
N GLY A 386 -11.19 1.01 -1.81
CA GLY A 386 -11.11 2.42 -2.23
C GLY A 386 -12.47 3.10 -2.39
N ASP A 387 -13.59 2.37 -2.27
CA ASP A 387 -14.92 2.97 -2.38
C ASP A 387 -15.30 3.72 -1.11
N THR A 388 -16.04 4.81 -1.29
CA THR A 388 -16.64 5.59 -0.20
C THR A 388 -18.08 5.18 0.02
N LEU A 389 -18.43 4.86 1.27
CA LEU A 389 -19.80 4.67 1.73
C LEU A 389 -20.22 5.89 2.56
N CYS A 390 -21.37 6.47 2.25
CA CYS A 390 -21.85 7.66 2.94
C CYS A 390 -23.38 7.69 3.11
N ASP A 391 -23.83 8.67 3.90
CA ASP A 391 -25.24 9.00 4.00
C ASP A 391 -25.80 9.40 2.64
N PRO A 392 -26.90 8.78 2.18
CA PRO A 392 -27.54 9.14 0.91
C PRO A 392 -27.94 10.61 0.78
N GLN A 393 -28.17 11.29 1.90
CA GLN A 393 -28.57 12.71 1.92
C GLN A 393 -27.38 13.67 1.93
N ALA A 394 -26.17 13.19 2.21
CA ALA A 394 -24.95 13.99 2.25
C ALA A 394 -23.81 13.26 1.50
N PRO A 395 -23.91 13.11 0.18
CA PRO A 395 -22.96 12.35 -0.60
C PRO A 395 -21.59 13.03 -0.63
N VAL A 396 -20.54 12.22 -0.51
CA VAL A 396 -19.14 12.64 -0.61
C VAL A 396 -18.34 11.51 -1.23
N ILE A 397 -17.32 11.83 -1.98
CA ILE A 397 -16.25 10.90 -2.38
C ILE A 397 -15.03 11.32 -1.59
N LEU A 398 -14.62 10.49 -0.64
CA LEU A 398 -13.35 10.69 0.07
C LEU A 398 -12.20 10.50 -0.90
N GLU A 399 -11.04 11.04 -0.58
CA GLU A 399 -9.85 10.92 -1.41
C GLU A 399 -9.62 9.49 -1.89
N ARG A 400 -9.49 9.31 -3.21
CA ARG A 400 -9.36 8.00 -3.83
C ARG A 400 -7.97 7.41 -3.56
N MET A 401 -7.93 6.11 -3.33
CA MET A 401 -6.69 5.36 -3.37
C MET A 401 -6.26 5.17 -4.82
N GLU A 402 -5.02 5.53 -5.14
CA GLU A 402 -4.41 5.23 -6.44
C GLU A 402 -3.76 3.85 -6.39
N PHE A 403 -4.08 3.02 -7.35
CA PHE A 403 -3.50 1.68 -7.46
C PHE A 403 -2.61 1.61 -8.69
N PRO A 404 -1.33 1.20 -8.56
CA PRO A 404 -0.45 1.04 -9.70
C PRO A 404 -0.95 -0.07 -10.62
N ASP A 405 -0.70 0.10 -11.92
CA ASP A 405 -1.00 -0.93 -12.91
C ASP A 405 -0.08 -2.15 -12.72
N PRO A 406 -0.60 -3.37 -12.89
CA PRO A 406 0.19 -4.57 -12.86
C PRO A 406 1.28 -4.57 -13.94
N VAL A 407 2.45 -5.11 -13.62
CA VAL A 407 3.63 -5.10 -14.50
C VAL A 407 4.06 -6.48 -14.99
N ILE A 408 3.55 -7.55 -14.38
CA ILE A 408 3.74 -8.92 -14.85
C ILE A 408 2.42 -9.61 -15.11
N GLU A 409 2.43 -10.59 -15.98
CA GLU A 409 1.26 -11.39 -16.32
C GLU A 409 1.59 -12.86 -16.50
N GLY A 410 0.57 -13.72 -16.33
CA GLY A 410 0.69 -15.15 -16.56
C GLY A 410 -0.64 -15.74 -17.07
N ALA A 411 -0.55 -16.68 -18.02
CA ALA A 411 -1.74 -17.38 -18.49
C ALA A 411 -2.14 -18.47 -17.49
N VAL A 412 -3.42 -18.62 -17.25
CA VAL A 412 -3.98 -19.66 -16.37
C VAL A 412 -4.93 -20.55 -17.16
N GLU A 413 -4.64 -21.85 -17.18
CA GLU A 413 -5.43 -22.85 -17.89
C GLU A 413 -6.02 -23.86 -16.91
N PRO A 414 -7.35 -24.01 -16.83
CA PRO A 414 -8.00 -25.00 -15.99
C PRO A 414 -7.71 -26.41 -16.52
N LYS A 415 -7.50 -27.39 -15.63
CA LYS A 415 -7.26 -28.79 -16.02
C LYS A 415 -8.55 -29.49 -16.47
N THR A 416 -9.69 -29.11 -15.91
CA THR A 416 -11.00 -29.71 -16.22
C THR A 416 -12.07 -28.61 -16.33
N LYS A 417 -13.26 -28.97 -16.90
CA LYS A 417 -14.42 -28.05 -16.95
C LYS A 417 -14.90 -27.63 -15.56
N THR A 418 -14.88 -28.52 -14.60
CA THR A 418 -15.24 -28.22 -13.21
C THR A 418 -14.23 -27.25 -12.58
N ASP A 419 -12.95 -27.37 -12.92
CA ASP A 419 -11.92 -26.44 -12.48
C ASP A 419 -12.09 -25.04 -13.11
N GLN A 420 -12.64 -24.96 -14.33
CA GLN A 420 -12.90 -23.68 -14.99
C GLN A 420 -13.93 -22.83 -14.23
N GLU A 421 -15.04 -23.43 -13.77
CA GLU A 421 -16.05 -22.72 -12.98
C GLU A 421 -15.50 -22.27 -11.63
N LYS A 422 -14.78 -23.17 -10.94
CA LYS A 422 -14.10 -22.86 -9.67
C LYS A 422 -13.04 -21.78 -9.85
N MET A 423 -12.27 -21.87 -10.93
CA MET A 423 -11.24 -20.89 -11.27
C MET A 423 -11.83 -19.49 -11.49
N GLY A 424 -12.89 -19.39 -12.28
CA GLY A 424 -13.57 -18.10 -12.52
C GLY A 424 -14.05 -17.46 -11.22
N THR A 425 -14.68 -18.24 -10.35
CA THR A 425 -15.15 -17.77 -9.04
C THR A 425 -13.98 -17.35 -8.13
N ALA A 426 -12.92 -18.16 -8.09
CA ALA A 426 -11.74 -17.89 -7.28
C ALA A 426 -11.02 -16.61 -7.73
N LEU A 427 -10.76 -16.48 -9.02
CA LEU A 427 -10.07 -15.32 -9.58
C LEU A 427 -10.89 -14.02 -9.41
N ALA A 428 -12.22 -14.09 -9.57
CA ALA A 428 -13.09 -12.94 -9.33
C ALA A 428 -13.05 -12.49 -7.86
N ARG A 429 -13.02 -13.42 -6.92
CA ARG A 429 -12.90 -13.09 -5.49
C ARG A 429 -11.53 -12.50 -5.15
N LEU A 430 -10.45 -13.09 -5.64
CA LEU A 430 -9.09 -12.56 -5.44
C LEU A 430 -8.94 -11.16 -6.05
N ALA A 431 -9.50 -10.90 -7.24
CA ALA A 431 -9.51 -9.58 -7.86
C ALA A 431 -10.35 -8.55 -7.10
N ALA A 432 -11.40 -8.99 -6.38
CA ALA A 432 -12.17 -8.11 -5.51
C ALA A 432 -11.41 -7.75 -4.22
N GLU A 433 -10.57 -8.65 -3.72
CA GLU A 433 -9.72 -8.40 -2.55
C GLU A 433 -8.55 -7.47 -2.88
N ASP A 434 -7.94 -7.65 -4.05
CA ASP A 434 -6.71 -6.99 -4.44
C ASP A 434 -6.87 -6.22 -5.77
N PRO A 435 -7.00 -4.89 -5.74
CA PRO A 435 -7.14 -4.07 -6.95
C PRO A 435 -5.90 -4.04 -7.84
N SER A 436 -4.72 -4.43 -7.35
CA SER A 436 -3.51 -4.59 -8.17
C SER A 436 -3.46 -5.92 -8.92
N PHE A 437 -4.34 -6.85 -8.54
CA PHE A 437 -4.53 -8.11 -9.24
C PHE A 437 -5.66 -7.96 -10.26
N ARG A 438 -5.35 -8.14 -11.53
CA ARG A 438 -6.33 -8.08 -12.62
C ARG A 438 -6.44 -9.41 -13.33
N VAL A 439 -7.67 -9.74 -13.72
CA VAL A 439 -7.99 -10.92 -14.51
C VAL A 439 -8.61 -10.47 -15.81
N THR A 440 -8.02 -10.88 -16.91
CA THR A 440 -8.51 -10.59 -18.26
C THR A 440 -8.66 -11.89 -19.03
N SER A 441 -9.66 -11.96 -19.90
CA SER A 441 -9.81 -13.06 -20.85
C SER A 441 -9.40 -12.59 -22.24
N ASP A 442 -8.48 -13.26 -22.87
CA ASP A 442 -8.17 -13.00 -24.26
C ASP A 442 -9.26 -13.61 -25.14
N TYR A 443 -9.96 -12.75 -25.86
CA TYR A 443 -11.09 -13.15 -26.71
C TYR A 443 -10.67 -14.03 -27.90
N GLU A 444 -9.42 -13.92 -28.37
CA GLU A 444 -8.94 -14.66 -29.53
C GLU A 444 -8.41 -16.04 -29.13
N SER A 445 -7.63 -16.14 -28.06
CA SER A 445 -7.08 -17.42 -27.57
C SER A 445 -8.01 -18.14 -26.60
N GLY A 446 -8.97 -17.45 -26.00
CA GLY A 446 -9.82 -17.98 -24.93
C GLY A 446 -9.06 -18.18 -23.60
N GLN A 447 -7.81 -17.76 -23.50
CA GLN A 447 -7.01 -17.86 -22.31
C GLN A 447 -7.40 -16.85 -21.24
N THR A 448 -7.37 -17.28 -20.00
CA THR A 448 -7.48 -16.38 -18.85
C THR A 448 -6.07 -15.91 -18.46
N VAL A 449 -5.86 -14.60 -18.46
CA VAL A 449 -4.59 -13.97 -18.08
C VAL A 449 -4.76 -13.28 -16.73
N ILE A 450 -3.87 -13.61 -15.80
CA ILE A 450 -3.74 -12.95 -14.51
C ILE A 450 -2.58 -11.97 -14.54
N LYS A 451 -2.75 -10.81 -13.93
CA LYS A 451 -1.75 -9.73 -13.89
C LYS A 451 -1.49 -9.30 -12.45
N GLY A 452 -0.24 -9.01 -12.12
CA GLY A 452 0.18 -8.64 -10.75
C GLY A 452 1.41 -7.76 -10.70
N MET A 453 1.84 -7.41 -9.49
CA MET A 453 2.93 -6.46 -9.23
C MET A 453 4.31 -7.11 -9.22
N GLY A 454 4.42 -8.42 -9.03
CA GLY A 454 5.69 -9.13 -8.98
C GLY A 454 5.51 -10.65 -8.97
N GLU A 455 6.61 -11.39 -9.12
CA GLU A 455 6.61 -12.86 -9.16
C GLU A 455 6.00 -13.46 -7.89
N LEU A 456 6.44 -12.99 -6.73
CA LEU A 456 5.93 -13.48 -5.44
C LEU A 456 4.45 -13.17 -5.26
N HIS A 457 4.00 -12.01 -5.72
CA HIS A 457 2.59 -11.63 -5.69
C HIS A 457 1.72 -12.62 -6.47
N LEU A 458 2.07 -12.91 -7.74
CA LEU A 458 1.33 -13.89 -8.55
C LEU A 458 1.43 -15.30 -7.99
N GLU A 459 2.60 -15.72 -7.49
CA GLU A 459 2.81 -17.04 -6.88
C GLU A 459 1.87 -17.26 -5.69
N ILE A 460 1.78 -16.27 -4.80
CA ILE A 460 0.91 -16.35 -3.61
C ILE A 460 -0.57 -16.41 -4.03
N LEU A 461 -1.00 -15.61 -4.98
CA LEU A 461 -2.39 -15.60 -5.45
C LEU A 461 -2.77 -16.94 -6.13
N VAL A 462 -1.87 -17.50 -6.90
CA VAL A 462 -2.05 -18.83 -7.52
C VAL A 462 -2.15 -19.92 -6.45
N ASP A 463 -1.30 -19.89 -5.45
CA ASP A 463 -1.33 -20.87 -4.35
C ASP A 463 -2.58 -20.69 -3.47
N ARG A 464 -2.99 -19.45 -3.16
CA ARG A 464 -4.28 -19.17 -2.49
C ARG A 464 -5.47 -19.74 -3.26
N ARG A 465 -5.50 -19.57 -4.57
CA ARG A 465 -6.53 -20.16 -5.41
C ARG A 465 -6.61 -21.67 -5.22
N LYS A 466 -5.47 -22.36 -5.21
CA LYS A 466 -5.42 -23.82 -5.04
C LYS A 466 -5.89 -24.26 -3.66
N ARG A 467 -5.42 -23.60 -2.60
CA ARG A 467 -5.73 -23.97 -1.20
C ARG A 467 -7.14 -23.58 -0.78
N GLU A 468 -7.54 -22.34 -1.04
CA GLU A 468 -8.82 -21.81 -0.56
C GLU A 468 -10.00 -22.26 -1.41
N PHE A 469 -9.83 -22.34 -2.73
CA PHE A 469 -10.92 -22.63 -3.68
C PHE A 469 -10.88 -24.03 -4.27
N LYS A 470 -9.86 -24.81 -3.95
CA LYS A 470 -9.73 -26.24 -4.38
C LYS A 470 -9.87 -26.41 -5.90
N GLY A 471 -9.41 -25.45 -6.69
CA GLY A 471 -9.36 -25.49 -8.15
C GLY A 471 -7.94 -25.76 -8.63
N ASP A 472 -7.74 -26.71 -9.54
CA ASP A 472 -6.43 -26.97 -10.13
C ASP A 472 -6.34 -26.34 -11.53
N ALA A 473 -5.20 -25.71 -11.83
CA ALA A 473 -4.91 -25.15 -13.13
C ALA A 473 -3.40 -25.10 -13.38
N ASN A 474 -3.03 -25.14 -14.63
CA ASN A 474 -1.67 -24.85 -15.05
C ASN A 474 -1.49 -23.34 -15.14
N VAL A 475 -0.39 -22.84 -14.57
CA VAL A 475 -0.03 -21.44 -14.67
C VAL A 475 1.25 -21.33 -15.47
N GLY A 476 1.21 -20.53 -16.53
CA GLY A 476 2.38 -20.24 -17.34
C GLY A 476 3.42 -19.43 -16.55
N ALA A 477 4.67 -19.46 -17.00
CA ALA A 477 5.72 -18.65 -16.40
C ALA A 477 5.34 -17.14 -16.48
N PRO A 478 5.66 -16.34 -15.45
CA PRO A 478 5.41 -14.91 -15.47
C PRO A 478 6.07 -14.25 -16.68
N GLN A 479 5.33 -13.35 -17.31
CA GLN A 479 5.79 -12.57 -18.46
C GLN A 479 5.61 -11.09 -18.17
N VAL A 480 6.36 -10.25 -18.90
CA VAL A 480 6.27 -8.81 -18.79
C VAL A 480 4.98 -8.31 -19.43
N ALA A 481 4.24 -7.46 -18.73
CA ALA A 481 3.11 -6.74 -19.30
C ALA A 481 3.61 -5.51 -20.08
N TYR A 482 3.89 -5.72 -21.35
CA TYR A 482 4.28 -4.63 -22.26
C TYR A 482 3.12 -3.66 -22.52
N ARG A 483 3.45 -2.48 -23.03
CA ARG A 483 2.51 -1.48 -23.52
C ARG A 483 2.95 -1.02 -24.91
N GLU A 484 2.08 -0.29 -25.58
CA GLU A 484 2.40 0.38 -26.83
C GLU A 484 2.14 1.88 -26.70
N THR A 485 2.79 2.68 -27.54
CA THR A 485 2.52 4.12 -27.66
C THR A 485 2.75 4.56 -29.09
N ILE A 486 2.35 5.77 -29.42
CA ILE A 486 2.64 6.42 -30.71
C ILE A 486 3.68 7.52 -30.50
N THR A 487 4.48 7.80 -31.53
CA THR A 487 5.57 8.79 -31.48
C THR A 487 5.37 9.94 -32.45
N GLN A 488 4.41 9.85 -33.36
CA GLN A 488 4.12 10.87 -34.38
C GLN A 488 2.62 11.12 -34.46
N THR A 489 2.26 12.31 -34.88
CA THR A 489 0.87 12.66 -35.22
C THR A 489 0.47 12.01 -36.53
N ALA A 490 -0.72 11.42 -36.57
CA ALA A 490 -1.31 10.85 -37.76
C ALA A 490 -2.78 11.24 -37.90
N GLU A 491 -3.21 11.42 -39.11
CA GLU A 491 -4.60 11.72 -39.47
C GLU A 491 -5.18 10.57 -40.29
N ILE A 492 -6.41 10.21 -40.01
CA ILE A 492 -7.19 9.21 -40.72
C ILE A 492 -8.60 9.71 -41.02
N ASP A 493 -9.03 9.57 -42.27
CA ASP A 493 -10.40 9.79 -42.72
C ASP A 493 -10.94 8.44 -43.13
N TYR A 494 -11.82 7.87 -42.31
CA TYR A 494 -12.37 6.54 -42.51
C TYR A 494 -13.88 6.53 -42.74
N THR A 495 -14.30 5.80 -43.77
CA THR A 495 -15.72 5.61 -44.07
C THR A 495 -16.12 4.14 -43.95
N HIS A 496 -16.99 3.83 -43.00
CA HIS A 496 -17.63 2.52 -42.89
C HIS A 496 -18.93 2.55 -43.74
N LYS A 497 -19.00 1.70 -44.74
CA LYS A 497 -20.18 1.53 -45.56
C LYS A 497 -20.47 0.05 -45.81
N LYS A 498 -21.61 -0.43 -45.39
CA LYS A 498 -22.07 -1.79 -45.64
C LYS A 498 -23.51 -1.78 -46.13
N GLN A 499 -23.76 -2.41 -47.26
CA GLN A 499 -25.09 -2.61 -47.83
C GLN A 499 -25.30 -4.11 -47.99
N THR A 500 -26.21 -4.69 -47.19
CA THR A 500 -26.69 -6.06 -47.32
C THR A 500 -28.20 -6.01 -47.24
N GLY A 501 -28.92 -6.36 -48.31
CA GLY A 501 -30.36 -6.54 -48.47
C GLY A 501 -31.34 -6.22 -47.32
N GLY A 502 -31.26 -5.06 -46.71
CA GLY A 502 -32.02 -4.54 -45.57
C GLY A 502 -31.50 -3.16 -45.17
N SER A 503 -31.54 -2.78 -43.91
CA SER A 503 -30.96 -1.52 -43.42
C SER A 503 -29.43 -1.55 -43.59
N GLY A 504 -28.86 -0.55 -44.29
CA GLY A 504 -27.42 -0.39 -44.47
C GLY A 504 -26.72 0.09 -43.19
N GLN A 505 -25.40 0.19 -43.25
CA GLN A 505 -24.57 0.84 -42.21
C GLN A 505 -23.72 1.90 -42.87
N PHE A 506 -23.70 3.11 -42.31
CA PHE A 506 -22.87 4.20 -42.76
C PHE A 506 -22.35 5.03 -41.59
N ALA A 507 -21.04 5.24 -41.57
CA ALA A 507 -20.40 6.20 -40.68
C ALA A 507 -19.05 6.67 -41.28
N ARG A 508 -18.87 7.97 -41.37
CA ARG A 508 -17.58 8.56 -41.76
C ARG A 508 -17.06 9.37 -40.59
N ILE A 509 -15.79 9.17 -40.22
CA ILE A 509 -15.09 9.89 -39.15
C ILE A 509 -13.70 10.30 -39.62
N LYS A 510 -13.26 11.48 -39.21
CA LYS A 510 -11.91 11.98 -39.39
C LYS A 510 -11.28 12.18 -38.03
N LEU A 511 -10.22 11.42 -37.76
CA LEU A 511 -9.53 11.39 -36.48
C LEU A 511 -8.09 11.87 -36.63
N ILE A 512 -7.61 12.58 -35.61
CA ILE A 512 -6.19 12.92 -35.44
C ILE A 512 -5.68 12.19 -34.22
N PHE A 513 -4.62 11.41 -34.39
CA PHE A 513 -3.90 10.73 -33.32
C PHE A 513 -2.65 11.53 -32.98
N GLU A 514 -2.48 11.91 -31.71
CA GLU A 514 -1.35 12.70 -31.25
C GLU A 514 -0.69 12.02 -30.05
N PRO A 515 0.68 11.95 -30.00
CA PRO A 515 1.37 11.45 -28.82
C PRO A 515 1.21 12.42 -27.65
N LEU A 516 1.09 11.87 -26.44
CA LEU A 516 1.10 12.59 -25.18
C LEU A 516 2.38 12.30 -24.39
N PRO A 517 2.72 13.13 -23.39
CA PRO A 517 3.82 12.83 -22.47
C PRO A 517 3.58 11.49 -21.73
N ALA A 518 4.68 10.84 -21.34
CA ALA A 518 4.63 9.58 -20.59
C ALA A 518 3.78 9.73 -19.33
N GLY A 519 2.91 8.75 -19.09
CA GLY A 519 2.00 8.73 -17.94
C GLY A 519 0.67 9.48 -18.14
N SER A 520 0.43 10.08 -19.31
CA SER A 520 -0.82 10.83 -19.60
C SER A 520 -2.03 9.94 -19.88
N GLY A 521 -1.81 8.67 -20.19
CA GLY A 521 -2.90 7.73 -20.49
C GLY A 521 -3.58 7.98 -21.83
N PHE A 522 -4.91 8.05 -21.85
CA PHE A 522 -5.71 8.26 -23.06
C PHE A 522 -6.62 9.46 -22.89
N GLU A 523 -6.64 10.33 -23.93
CA GLU A 523 -7.53 11.47 -24.01
C GLU A 523 -8.35 11.42 -25.30
N PHE A 524 -9.65 11.73 -25.21
CA PHE A 524 -10.53 11.92 -26.35
C PHE A 524 -11.08 13.35 -26.36
N GLU A 525 -10.97 14.00 -27.51
CA GLU A 525 -11.49 15.35 -27.73
C GLU A 525 -12.40 15.41 -28.94
N ASN A 526 -13.57 16.04 -28.79
CA ASN A 526 -14.48 16.29 -29.89
C ASN A 526 -14.37 17.75 -30.34
N LYS A 527 -13.93 17.97 -31.58
CA LYS A 527 -13.82 19.27 -32.25
C LYS A 527 -14.73 19.38 -33.49
N VAL A 528 -15.76 18.54 -33.60
CA VAL A 528 -16.65 18.59 -34.75
C VAL A 528 -17.45 19.90 -34.78
N VAL A 529 -17.44 20.59 -35.92
CA VAL A 529 -18.15 21.84 -36.15
C VAL A 529 -19.32 21.58 -37.07
N GLY A 530 -20.42 22.31 -36.85
CA GLY A 530 -21.60 22.28 -37.75
C GLY A 530 -22.45 21.01 -37.68
N GLY A 531 -22.21 20.11 -36.73
CA GLY A 531 -23.02 18.92 -36.52
C GLY A 531 -22.84 17.82 -37.58
N SER A 532 -21.69 17.81 -38.29
CA SER A 532 -21.35 16.79 -39.29
C SER A 532 -21.38 15.36 -38.72
N VAL A 533 -21.07 15.21 -37.43
CA VAL A 533 -21.38 14.02 -36.65
C VAL A 533 -22.38 14.39 -35.56
N PRO A 534 -23.59 13.83 -35.59
CA PRO A 534 -24.60 14.06 -34.55
C PRO A 534 -24.09 13.66 -33.16
N LYS A 535 -24.43 14.48 -32.15
CA LYS A 535 -24.01 14.23 -30.76
C LYS A 535 -24.35 12.83 -30.23
N ALA A 536 -25.48 12.26 -30.74
CA ALA A 536 -25.91 10.93 -30.36
C ALA A 536 -24.95 9.80 -30.78
N TYR A 537 -24.07 10.03 -31.77
CA TYR A 537 -23.13 9.03 -32.29
C TYR A 537 -21.72 9.15 -31.74
N ILE A 538 -21.38 10.28 -31.11
CA ILE A 538 -20.05 10.52 -30.51
C ILE A 538 -19.71 9.47 -29.46
N PRO A 539 -20.61 9.05 -28.55
CA PRO A 539 -20.34 7.96 -27.62
C PRO A 539 -19.95 6.63 -28.29
N GLY A 540 -20.45 6.38 -29.50
CA GLY A 540 -20.06 5.22 -30.30
C GLY A 540 -18.59 5.30 -30.76
N VAL A 541 -18.16 6.49 -31.20
CA VAL A 541 -16.75 6.72 -31.57
C VAL A 541 -15.83 6.50 -30.37
N GLU A 542 -16.14 7.11 -29.24
CA GLU A 542 -15.36 7.01 -28.01
C GLU A 542 -15.27 5.55 -27.52
N LYS A 543 -16.39 4.85 -27.46
CA LYS A 543 -16.45 3.44 -27.08
C LYS A 543 -15.63 2.54 -28.01
N GLY A 544 -15.65 2.79 -29.31
CA GLY A 544 -14.86 2.05 -30.29
C GLY A 544 -13.35 2.26 -30.08
N LEU A 545 -12.92 3.47 -29.77
CA LEU A 545 -11.53 3.80 -29.43
C LEU A 545 -11.11 3.17 -28.11
N ASP A 546 -11.93 3.27 -27.07
CA ASP A 546 -11.69 2.65 -25.77
C ASP A 546 -11.49 1.14 -25.86
N THR A 547 -12.31 0.48 -26.68
CA THR A 547 -12.16 -0.97 -26.91
C THR A 547 -10.90 -1.29 -27.70
N SER A 548 -10.58 -0.46 -28.71
CA SER A 548 -9.42 -0.71 -29.59
C SER A 548 -8.09 -0.44 -28.92
N LYS A 549 -8.01 0.53 -28.01
CA LYS A 549 -6.75 0.84 -27.29
C LYS A 549 -6.23 -0.31 -26.42
N GLU A 550 -7.12 -1.20 -25.98
CA GLU A 550 -6.74 -2.37 -25.18
C GLU A 550 -5.90 -3.38 -25.97
N LYS A 551 -5.92 -3.28 -27.30
CA LYS A 551 -5.15 -4.14 -28.19
C LYS A 551 -4.44 -3.32 -29.27
N GLY A 552 -3.17 -3.03 -29.03
CA GLY A 552 -2.33 -2.25 -29.95
C GLY A 552 -1.99 -3.00 -31.23
N VAL A 553 -1.29 -2.32 -32.12
CA VAL A 553 -1.01 -2.77 -33.49
C VAL A 553 0.38 -3.34 -33.70
N VAL A 554 1.31 -3.20 -32.72
CA VAL A 554 2.70 -3.71 -32.83
C VAL A 554 2.76 -5.18 -32.43
N ALA A 555 2.29 -5.48 -31.21
CA ALA A 555 2.35 -6.81 -30.62
C ALA A 555 1.05 -7.17 -29.85
N GLY A 556 0.02 -6.35 -29.96
CA GLY A 556 -1.27 -6.55 -29.35
C GLY A 556 -1.38 -6.10 -27.89
N PHE A 557 -0.42 -5.34 -27.38
CA PHE A 557 -0.46 -4.78 -26.04
C PHE A 557 -1.25 -3.46 -25.97
N PRO A 558 -1.81 -3.09 -24.80
CA PRO A 558 -2.57 -1.85 -24.68
C PRO A 558 -1.76 -0.61 -25.13
N LEU A 559 -2.44 0.28 -25.89
CA LEU A 559 -1.88 1.55 -26.33
C LEU A 559 -2.14 2.62 -25.27
N ILE A 560 -1.10 3.35 -24.87
CA ILE A 560 -1.14 4.39 -23.84
C ILE A 560 -0.46 5.68 -24.35
N ASP A 561 -0.66 6.76 -23.60
CA ASP A 561 -0.01 8.07 -23.82
C ASP A 561 -0.31 8.66 -25.20
N PHE A 562 -1.58 8.70 -25.54
CA PHE A 562 -2.03 9.29 -26.82
C PHE A 562 -3.39 9.99 -26.68
N LYS A 563 -3.60 10.93 -27.56
CA LYS A 563 -4.85 11.68 -27.71
C LYS A 563 -5.47 11.42 -29.06
N VAL A 564 -6.79 11.28 -29.09
CA VAL A 564 -7.56 11.22 -30.34
C VAL A 564 -8.53 12.39 -30.39
N THR A 565 -8.46 13.16 -31.46
CA THR A 565 -9.36 14.27 -31.74
C THR A 565 -10.26 13.91 -32.91
N LEU A 566 -11.58 13.92 -32.69
CA LEU A 566 -12.59 13.82 -33.73
C LEU A 566 -12.80 15.21 -34.30
N VAL A 567 -12.41 15.42 -35.57
CA VAL A 567 -12.43 16.75 -36.22
C VAL A 567 -13.52 16.92 -37.25
N ASP A 568 -13.93 15.83 -37.93
CA ASP A 568 -14.97 15.86 -38.97
C ASP A 568 -15.61 14.47 -39.14
N GLY A 569 -16.66 14.40 -39.90
CA GLY A 569 -17.32 13.15 -40.25
C GLY A 569 -18.59 13.37 -41.09
N ALA A 570 -19.33 12.30 -41.27
CA ALA A 570 -20.63 12.35 -41.94
C ALA A 570 -21.53 11.22 -41.44
N SER A 571 -22.83 11.49 -41.43
CA SER A 571 -23.87 10.52 -41.13
C SER A 571 -24.85 10.42 -42.28
N HIS A 572 -25.57 9.31 -42.34
CA HIS A 572 -26.68 9.07 -43.28
C HIS A 572 -27.99 8.94 -42.50
N ASP A 573 -29.07 9.60 -42.96
CA ASP A 573 -30.31 9.71 -42.20
C ASP A 573 -30.97 8.37 -41.83
N VAL A 574 -30.72 7.31 -42.60
CA VAL A 574 -31.32 5.99 -42.40
C VAL A 574 -30.30 4.94 -41.94
N ASP A 575 -29.08 4.99 -42.46
CA ASP A 575 -28.08 3.92 -42.30
C ASP A 575 -27.07 4.18 -41.17
N SER A 576 -27.12 5.32 -40.48
CA SER A 576 -26.23 5.65 -39.39
C SER A 576 -26.80 5.20 -38.04
N SER A 577 -25.94 4.69 -37.19
CA SER A 577 -26.23 4.25 -35.83
C SER A 577 -24.99 4.39 -34.93
N VAL A 578 -25.19 4.36 -33.62
CA VAL A 578 -24.08 4.33 -32.63
C VAL A 578 -23.13 3.17 -32.95
N MET A 579 -23.68 2.00 -33.31
CA MET A 579 -22.89 0.82 -33.69
C MET A 579 -22.06 1.04 -34.96
N ALA A 580 -22.64 1.72 -36.00
CA ALA A 580 -21.89 2.01 -37.20
C ALA A 580 -20.66 2.91 -36.91
N PHE A 581 -20.83 3.91 -36.04
CA PHE A 581 -19.73 4.77 -35.60
C PHE A 581 -18.75 4.05 -34.71
N GLU A 582 -19.17 3.11 -33.86
CA GLU A 582 -18.27 2.24 -33.08
C GLU A 582 -17.39 1.36 -34.00
N ILE A 583 -17.97 0.76 -35.04
CA ILE A 583 -17.25 -0.03 -36.03
C ILE A 583 -16.27 0.85 -36.84
N ALA A 584 -16.71 2.04 -37.26
CA ALA A 584 -15.87 2.98 -37.99
C ALA A 584 -14.67 3.42 -37.17
N SER A 585 -14.85 3.71 -35.87
CA SER A 585 -13.73 4.13 -34.99
C SER A 585 -12.74 3.01 -34.73
N ARG A 586 -13.19 1.77 -34.58
CA ARG A 586 -12.31 0.60 -34.47
C ARG A 586 -11.46 0.41 -35.72
N ALA A 587 -12.06 0.54 -36.90
CA ALA A 587 -11.35 0.44 -38.17
C ALA A 587 -10.38 1.61 -38.37
N ALA A 588 -10.82 2.84 -38.05
CA ALA A 588 -9.96 4.02 -38.11
C ALA A 588 -8.73 3.91 -37.18
N PHE A 589 -8.91 3.33 -35.98
CA PHE A 589 -7.81 3.04 -35.08
C PHE A 589 -6.80 2.08 -35.70
N ARG A 590 -7.26 0.96 -36.28
CA ARG A 590 -6.40 -0.05 -36.90
C ARG A 590 -5.61 0.49 -38.10
N GLU A 591 -6.16 1.45 -38.83
CA GLU A 591 -5.51 2.06 -39.99
C GLU A 591 -4.69 3.31 -39.63
N GLY A 592 -5.08 4.05 -38.59
CA GLY A 592 -4.46 5.31 -38.21
C GLY A 592 -3.24 5.14 -37.32
N VAL A 593 -3.31 4.26 -36.33
CA VAL A 593 -2.24 4.05 -35.37
C VAL A 593 -0.92 3.58 -36.03
N PRO A 594 -0.92 2.67 -37.03
CA PRO A 594 0.31 2.32 -37.76
C PRO A 594 1.01 3.50 -38.42
N LYS A 595 0.26 4.51 -38.84
CA LYS A 595 0.80 5.74 -39.45
C LYS A 595 1.43 6.70 -38.43
N ALA A 596 1.11 6.51 -37.15
CA ALA A 596 1.63 7.32 -36.06
C ALA A 596 2.95 6.79 -35.47
N ASN A 597 3.65 5.91 -36.18
CA ASN A 597 4.91 5.30 -35.77
C ASN A 597 4.82 4.67 -34.36
N PRO A 598 4.01 3.61 -34.19
CA PRO A 598 3.82 2.97 -32.91
C PRO A 598 5.11 2.30 -32.40
N ARG A 599 5.30 2.29 -31.07
CA ARG A 599 6.46 1.72 -30.39
C ARG A 599 6.03 0.86 -29.21
N LEU A 600 6.79 -0.20 -28.97
CA LEU A 600 6.64 -1.05 -27.80
C LEU A 600 7.27 -0.37 -26.57
N LEU A 601 6.58 -0.46 -25.42
CA LEU A 601 7.04 0.03 -24.12
C LEU A 601 7.25 -1.14 -23.17
N GLU A 602 8.32 -1.07 -22.38
CA GLU A 602 8.61 -2.02 -21.31
C GLU A 602 8.62 -1.33 -19.95
N PRO A 603 8.22 -2.03 -18.86
CA PRO A 603 8.30 -1.48 -17.51
C PRO A 603 9.76 -1.46 -17.05
N ILE A 604 10.18 -0.30 -16.55
CA ILE A 604 11.47 -0.07 -15.92
C ILE A 604 11.31 -0.08 -14.42
N MET A 605 12.16 -0.86 -13.76
CA MET A 605 12.18 -1.01 -12.34
C MET A 605 13.29 -0.19 -11.71
N ARG A 606 12.99 0.50 -10.62
CA ARG A 606 13.99 1.09 -9.74
C ARG A 606 14.50 0.00 -8.81
N VAL A 607 15.77 -0.32 -8.94
CA VAL A 607 16.45 -1.37 -8.19
C VAL A 607 17.46 -0.72 -7.25
N GLU A 608 17.41 -1.04 -5.97
CA GLU A 608 18.44 -0.70 -4.98
C GLU A 608 19.07 -1.98 -4.47
N VAL A 609 20.39 -2.10 -4.55
CA VAL A 609 21.15 -3.23 -4.02
C VAL A 609 22.03 -2.76 -2.88
N VAL A 610 21.88 -3.36 -1.72
CA VAL A 610 22.74 -3.14 -0.54
C VAL A 610 23.73 -4.29 -0.44
N THR A 611 25.02 -3.99 -0.50
CA THR A 611 26.08 -4.99 -0.57
C THR A 611 27.34 -4.54 0.19
N PRO A 612 28.13 -5.48 0.72
CA PRO A 612 29.52 -5.19 1.10
C PRO A 612 30.32 -4.67 -0.11
N GLU A 613 31.29 -3.82 0.16
CA GLU A 613 32.12 -3.16 -0.88
C GLU A 613 32.80 -4.16 -1.82
N GLU A 614 33.21 -5.30 -1.31
CA GLU A 614 33.93 -6.36 -2.04
C GLU A 614 33.11 -6.93 -3.24
N TYR A 615 31.77 -6.89 -3.19
CA TYR A 615 30.89 -7.40 -4.27
C TYR A 615 30.34 -6.29 -5.18
N MET A 616 30.61 -5.03 -4.88
CA MET A 616 30.03 -3.88 -5.60
C MET A 616 30.34 -3.92 -7.10
N GLY A 617 31.58 -4.23 -7.46
CA GLY A 617 32.01 -4.28 -8.88
C GLY A 617 31.27 -5.33 -9.67
N ASP A 618 31.13 -6.54 -9.13
CA ASP A 618 30.42 -7.65 -9.78
C ASP A 618 28.93 -7.37 -9.93
N ILE A 619 28.31 -6.76 -8.94
CA ILE A 619 26.89 -6.38 -8.94
C ILE A 619 26.63 -5.28 -9.97
N ILE A 620 27.47 -4.26 -10.05
CA ILE A 620 27.37 -3.21 -11.09
C ILE A 620 27.52 -3.82 -12.48
N GLY A 621 28.48 -4.72 -12.65
CA GLY A 621 28.69 -5.44 -13.90
C GLY A 621 27.48 -6.25 -14.31
N ASP A 622 26.86 -6.99 -13.38
CA ASP A 622 25.66 -7.77 -13.63
C ASP A 622 24.45 -6.88 -13.96
N LEU A 623 24.21 -5.81 -13.20
CA LEU A 623 23.11 -4.87 -13.48
C LEU A 623 23.26 -4.22 -14.86
N ASN A 624 24.47 -3.84 -15.28
CA ASN A 624 24.74 -3.33 -16.61
C ASN A 624 24.48 -4.38 -17.70
N SER A 625 24.84 -5.65 -17.45
CA SER A 625 24.56 -6.76 -18.38
C SER A 625 23.07 -6.99 -18.57
N ARG A 626 22.26 -6.63 -17.58
CA ARG A 626 20.79 -6.68 -17.59
C ARG A 626 20.14 -5.45 -18.22
N ARG A 627 20.88 -4.66 -19.00
CA ARG A 627 20.43 -3.39 -19.58
C ARG A 627 20.08 -2.34 -18.50
N GLY A 628 20.61 -2.50 -17.30
CA GLY A 628 20.44 -1.56 -16.22
C GLY A 628 21.26 -0.29 -16.45
N ASN A 629 20.72 0.83 -16.00
CA ASN A 629 21.41 2.11 -15.93
C ASN A 629 21.65 2.45 -14.46
N VAL A 630 22.90 2.32 -14.01
CA VAL A 630 23.28 2.66 -12.63
C VAL A 630 23.23 4.18 -12.49
N SER A 631 22.31 4.66 -11.66
CA SER A 631 22.05 6.09 -11.45
C SER A 631 22.76 6.69 -10.24
N GLY A 632 23.16 5.87 -9.28
CA GLY A 632 23.79 6.33 -8.06
C GLY A 632 24.51 5.21 -7.30
N MET A 633 25.47 5.65 -6.49
CA MET A 633 26.20 4.80 -5.55
C MET A 633 26.37 5.60 -4.26
N ASP A 634 25.80 5.08 -3.18
CA ASP A 634 25.91 5.68 -1.85
C ASP A 634 26.64 4.76 -0.88
N GLN A 635 27.25 5.34 0.12
CA GLN A 635 27.85 4.60 1.21
C GLN A 635 26.96 4.73 2.45
N ARG A 636 26.57 3.59 3.00
CA ARG A 636 25.74 3.54 4.22
C ARG A 636 26.43 2.68 5.27
N GLY A 637 27.20 3.32 6.15
CA GLY A 637 28.05 2.62 7.10
C GLY A 637 29.11 1.78 6.38
N ASN A 638 29.16 0.47 6.65
CA ASN A 638 30.04 -0.48 5.97
C ASN A 638 29.45 -1.10 4.70
N ALA A 639 28.25 -0.71 4.29
CA ALA A 639 27.60 -1.21 3.11
C ALA A 639 27.62 -0.17 1.98
N ARG A 640 27.60 -0.65 0.74
CA ARG A 640 27.40 0.15 -0.46
C ARG A 640 25.97 -0.03 -0.96
N VAL A 641 25.36 1.04 -1.40
CA VAL A 641 24.03 1.03 -2.02
C VAL A 641 24.15 1.41 -3.47
N ILE A 642 23.72 0.51 -4.35
CA ILE A 642 23.74 0.70 -5.78
C ILE A 642 22.30 0.94 -6.21
N SER A 643 22.01 2.09 -6.81
CA SER A 643 20.72 2.43 -7.38
C SER A 643 20.79 2.33 -8.90
N ALA A 644 19.87 1.59 -9.49
CA ALA A 644 19.81 1.39 -10.94
C ALA A 644 18.37 1.36 -11.46
N MET A 645 18.20 1.75 -12.72
CA MET A 645 16.98 1.55 -13.48
C MET A 645 17.18 0.37 -14.42
N VAL A 646 16.37 -0.69 -14.25
CA VAL A 646 16.55 -1.94 -14.99
C VAL A 646 15.21 -2.41 -15.58
N PRO A 647 15.16 -2.84 -16.86
CA PRO A 647 13.95 -3.43 -17.41
C PRO A 647 13.52 -4.68 -16.65
N LEU A 648 12.23 -4.78 -16.34
CA LEU A 648 11.67 -5.92 -15.58
C LEU A 648 12.00 -7.26 -16.28
N ALA A 649 11.97 -7.31 -17.61
CA ALA A 649 12.29 -8.52 -18.37
C ALA A 649 13.66 -9.12 -18.01
N ASN A 650 14.60 -8.29 -17.58
CA ASN A 650 15.96 -8.71 -17.24
C ASN A 650 16.13 -8.99 -15.73
N MET A 651 15.09 -8.79 -14.92
CA MET A 651 15.15 -8.98 -13.46
C MET A 651 14.59 -10.31 -12.96
N PHE A 652 13.93 -11.08 -13.81
CA PHE A 652 13.44 -12.40 -13.41
C PHE A 652 14.59 -13.29 -12.91
N GLY A 653 14.38 -13.91 -11.75
CA GLY A 653 15.38 -14.78 -11.11
C GLY A 653 16.61 -14.05 -10.54
N TYR A 654 16.63 -12.71 -10.49
CA TYR A 654 17.76 -11.93 -10.02
C TYR A 654 18.19 -12.28 -8.59
N VAL A 655 17.24 -12.62 -7.71
CA VAL A 655 17.52 -13.02 -6.32
C VAL A 655 18.57 -14.14 -6.24
N ASN A 656 18.48 -15.14 -7.12
CA ASN A 656 19.40 -16.27 -7.13
C ASN A 656 20.79 -15.86 -7.61
N THR A 657 20.86 -15.02 -8.65
CA THR A 657 22.11 -14.48 -9.17
C THR A 657 22.82 -13.63 -8.12
N LEU A 658 22.06 -12.72 -7.46
CA LEU A 658 22.60 -11.86 -6.42
C LEU A 658 23.13 -12.64 -5.22
N ARG A 659 22.39 -13.67 -4.77
CA ARG A 659 22.83 -14.56 -3.69
C ARG A 659 24.13 -15.30 -4.05
N SER A 660 24.23 -15.77 -5.27
CA SER A 660 25.45 -16.48 -5.74
C SER A 660 26.65 -15.56 -5.81
N MET A 661 26.50 -14.33 -6.32
CA MET A 661 27.58 -13.35 -6.43
C MET A 661 28.07 -12.83 -5.09
N SER A 662 27.15 -12.62 -4.14
CA SER A 662 27.41 -12.01 -2.85
C SER A 662 27.53 -12.98 -1.69
N GLN A 663 27.53 -14.28 -1.96
CA GLN A 663 27.50 -15.33 -0.93
C GLN A 663 26.36 -15.14 0.08
N GLY A 664 25.20 -14.64 -0.39
CA GLY A 664 24.03 -14.34 0.43
C GLY A 664 24.13 -13.04 1.25
N ARG A 665 25.18 -12.24 1.09
CA ARG A 665 25.43 -11.04 1.90
C ARG A 665 24.86 -9.74 1.31
N ALA A 666 24.40 -9.77 0.05
CA ALA A 666 23.70 -8.65 -0.58
C ALA A 666 22.19 -8.85 -0.56
N GLN A 667 21.48 -7.74 -0.45
CA GLN A 667 20.02 -7.67 -0.53
C GLN A 667 19.62 -6.66 -1.60
N TYR A 668 18.44 -6.81 -2.18
CA TYR A 668 17.92 -5.83 -3.13
C TYR A 668 16.43 -5.58 -2.91
N THR A 669 16.02 -4.40 -3.35
CA THR A 669 14.62 -4.03 -3.48
C THR A 669 14.35 -3.59 -4.91
N MET A 670 13.13 -3.78 -5.37
CA MET A 670 12.74 -3.44 -6.74
C MET A 670 11.31 -2.89 -6.74
N HIS A 671 11.13 -1.73 -7.40
CA HIS A 671 9.83 -1.09 -7.57
C HIS A 671 9.61 -0.69 -9.01
N PHE A 672 8.37 -0.76 -9.48
CA PHE A 672 7.99 -0.16 -10.75
C PHE A 672 8.23 1.37 -10.70
N ASP A 673 8.89 1.92 -11.72
CA ASP A 673 9.12 3.35 -11.85
C ASP A 673 8.33 3.95 -13.02
N HIS A 674 8.58 3.51 -14.24
CA HIS A 674 7.90 4.01 -15.45
C HIS A 674 7.97 3.01 -16.60
N TYR A 675 7.25 3.32 -17.68
CA TYR A 675 7.41 2.64 -18.97
C TYR A 675 8.35 3.41 -19.88
N GLU A 676 9.20 2.69 -20.61
CA GLU A 676 10.17 3.24 -21.55
C GLU A 676 10.14 2.49 -22.88
N GLN A 677 10.52 3.16 -23.98
CA GLN A 677 10.57 2.53 -25.29
C GLN A 677 11.59 1.40 -25.32
N VAL A 678 11.16 0.26 -25.84
CA VAL A 678 12.03 -0.91 -26.03
C VAL A 678 12.98 -0.66 -27.20
N PRO A 679 14.29 -0.97 -27.08
CA PRO A 679 15.21 -0.96 -28.22
C PRO A 679 14.69 -1.85 -29.36
N GLN A 680 14.91 -1.44 -30.60
CA GLN A 680 14.32 -2.11 -31.77
C GLN A 680 14.64 -3.60 -31.82
N ALA A 681 15.88 -3.99 -31.56
CA ALA A 681 16.29 -5.40 -31.57
C ALA A 681 15.51 -6.25 -30.55
N VAL A 682 15.25 -5.69 -29.37
CA VAL A 682 14.47 -6.36 -28.33
C VAL A 682 12.99 -6.40 -28.68
N ALA A 683 12.46 -5.31 -29.30
CA ALA A 683 11.09 -5.28 -29.77
C ALA A 683 10.80 -6.34 -30.83
N GLU A 684 11.73 -6.54 -31.77
CA GLU A 684 11.67 -7.59 -32.79
C GLU A 684 11.66 -8.99 -32.16
N GLU A 685 12.51 -9.24 -31.16
CA GLU A 685 12.55 -10.50 -30.42
C GLU A 685 11.23 -10.78 -29.66
N VAL A 686 10.70 -9.78 -28.97
CA VAL A 686 9.45 -9.88 -28.24
C VAL A 686 8.30 -10.16 -29.21
N THR A 687 8.22 -9.42 -30.31
CA THR A 687 7.17 -9.59 -31.33
C THR A 687 7.25 -10.97 -31.98
N ALA A 688 8.47 -11.46 -32.25
CA ALA A 688 8.67 -12.78 -32.84
C ALA A 688 8.26 -13.94 -31.87
N LYS A 689 8.40 -13.76 -30.57
CA LYS A 689 7.98 -14.74 -29.58
C LYS A 689 6.45 -14.81 -29.41
N LEU A 690 5.74 -13.74 -29.79
CA LEU A 690 4.28 -13.64 -29.66
C LEU A 690 3.54 -13.97 -30.95
N ALA A 691 4.23 -13.99 -32.08
CA ALA A 691 3.71 -14.40 -33.38
C ALA A 691 3.72 -15.92 -33.53
#